data_5ebd800eedce51094577089aabf1ba5b
#
_entry.id   5ebd800eedce51094577089aabf1ba5b
#
_cell.length_a   1.000
_cell.length_b   1.000
_cell.length_c   1.000
_cell.angle_alpha   90.00
_cell.angle_beta   90.00
_cell.angle_gamma   90.00
#
_symmetry.space_group_name_H-M   'P 1'
#
loop_
_entity.id
_entity.type
_entity.pdbx_description
1 polymer ?
#
loop_
_entity_poly.entity_id
_entity_poly.type
_entity_poly.pdbx_seq_one_letter_code
_entity_poly.pdbx_strand_id
1 'polypeptide(L)'
;MHCDAGKCHATECGEHAIALVAGASCRWLLMQRSESELRVRLAKLITLKQTSMEQRAALACGDDTIEESPEYLRLQERTCSARIAEIHAELAARGLVPGAAFDSSADAPVSSVPSSAATPVSSAPQDSDASTGAAAASPVAELVSAHELASFFDDDVVEVAPPPLAAQPVRSRKPWDEQVDFSLTTIFGLRQFRPDQREAIDATLGGRDVFCLMPTGGGKSLCYQLPATITQGATNGLTVVVSPLIALIHNQVKNLLEKNVPTLALTGDMSEADRSYAQAELFKTPLNVRLLYVTPEFVCNSRLAATLFQHLYQRQRLARFVIDEAHCVDQWGHDFRPDYVRLDWLRREYPRVPLMALTATARIDTVEDIQRHLGMRDALVLRQSFNRPNLTYSVRPKRRGGGVLDDMAAFIQARHANDCGIIYCLSRRDCENVASDLGAKYGIRARHFHAGLDVSDKLRIQENWESGQFKVIVATIAFGMGIDKADVRFVIHHSMPKSLEGYYQETGRAGRDGRQSECVLFWAMEDARKLETMIRDSSDASPSQVQLQLRSLHQVQAFCQSLTECRRTNILKYFGETFDPALCHASCDNCQRTPAHFVDMTGAARDYAHMVKLLANEQVTKTHCTAVFRGSMRREVKDRGHHRNIYHGRGAQYAEDEVKRLVDHLLSADVLAEYAKAAPYQRFPNYYVRLGPRAPALLRGALPVRIDMPSSPVAARRLAPRSPTPDAADLAPIPLSPERAPQRPALGDRTNARVAVAAPVAATGKAPVRTPAAGHRLNAPMPLHTRRR
;
A
#
# COMPACT_ATOMS: atom_id res chain seq x y z
N MET A 1 -12.45 -24.38 56.42
CA MET A 1 -11.00 -24.55 56.51
C MET A 1 -10.33 -23.30 55.94
N HIS A 2 -9.85 -22.47 56.84
CA HIS A 2 -9.06 -21.27 56.55
C HIS A 2 -7.73 -21.69 55.96
N CYS A 3 -7.33 -21.04 54.87
CA CYS A 3 -5.93 -20.96 54.49
C CYS A 3 -5.59 -19.47 54.33
N ASP A 4 -4.49 -19.14 55.03
CA ASP A 4 -3.91 -17.82 55.17
C ASP A 4 -3.41 -17.18 53.85
N ALA A 5 -3.64 -15.89 53.76
CA ALA A 5 -3.08 -15.01 52.76
C ALA A 5 -1.57 -14.82 53.03
N GLY A 6 -0.75 -15.21 52.10
CA GLY A 6 0.68 -14.87 52.13
C GLY A 6 1.50 -15.52 51.03
N LYS A 7 1.78 -14.78 49.97
CA LYS A 7 2.84 -15.03 49.01
C LYS A 7 2.67 -16.21 48.02
N CYS A 8 1.94 -15.96 46.97
CA CYS A 8 2.22 -16.62 45.70
C CYS A 8 2.48 -15.54 44.65
N HIS A 9 3.62 -15.69 43.99
CA HIS A 9 4.02 -14.83 42.83
C HIS A 9 3.06 -15.03 41.68
N ALA A 10 2.46 -13.91 41.23
CA ALA A 10 1.38 -13.85 40.26
C ALA A 10 1.78 -14.04 38.77
N THR A 11 2.92 -14.69 38.53
CA THR A 11 3.45 -14.85 37.15
C THR A 11 3.24 -16.23 36.54
N GLU A 12 3.02 -17.30 37.31
CA GLU A 12 2.92 -18.65 36.71
C GLU A 12 1.48 -19.16 36.51
N CYS A 13 0.47 -18.59 37.17
CA CYS A 13 -0.93 -19.01 36.99
C CYS A 13 -1.64 -18.35 35.78
N GLY A 14 -1.12 -17.25 35.29
CA GLY A 14 -1.71 -16.51 34.15
C GLY A 14 -1.46 -17.16 32.80
N GLU A 15 -0.28 -17.76 32.62
CA GLU A 15 0.09 -18.32 31.31
C GLU A 15 -0.61 -19.66 31.01
N HIS A 16 -0.88 -20.49 32.01
CA HIS A 16 -1.59 -21.76 31.82
C HIS A 16 -3.09 -21.58 31.55
N ALA A 17 -3.73 -20.56 32.11
CA ALA A 17 -5.13 -20.25 31.84
C ALA A 17 -5.33 -19.64 30.43
N ILE A 18 -4.38 -18.81 29.98
CA ILE A 18 -4.39 -18.22 28.63
C ILE A 18 -4.10 -19.29 27.57
N ALA A 19 -3.23 -20.25 27.83
CA ALA A 19 -2.92 -21.33 26.91
C ALA A 19 -4.12 -22.30 26.72
N LEU A 20 -4.89 -22.57 27.77
CA LEU A 20 -6.08 -23.44 27.70
C LEU A 20 -7.26 -22.79 26.97
N VAL A 21 -7.47 -21.49 27.13
CA VAL A 21 -8.53 -20.75 26.43
C VAL A 21 -8.16 -20.54 24.95
N ALA A 22 -6.89 -20.29 24.66
CA ALA A 22 -6.41 -20.18 23.28
C ALA A 22 -6.48 -21.53 22.52
N GLY A 23 -6.22 -22.64 23.20
CA GLY A 23 -6.27 -23.98 22.62
C GLY A 23 -7.69 -24.42 22.22
N ALA A 24 -8.70 -24.12 23.03
CA ALA A 24 -10.08 -24.47 22.75
C ALA A 24 -10.66 -23.68 21.56
N SER A 25 -10.39 -22.38 21.48
CA SER A 25 -10.83 -21.51 20.36
C SER A 25 -10.13 -21.88 19.05
N CYS A 26 -8.88 -22.34 19.09
CA CYS A 26 -8.15 -22.75 17.91
C CYS A 26 -8.64 -24.08 17.30
N ARG A 27 -8.97 -25.06 18.16
CA ARG A 27 -9.54 -26.34 17.70
C ARG A 27 -10.88 -26.14 16.99
N TRP A 28 -11.73 -25.27 17.51
CA TRP A 28 -13.02 -24.99 16.90
C TRP A 28 -12.88 -24.31 15.52
N LEU A 29 -11.92 -23.40 15.36
CA LEU A 29 -11.62 -22.74 14.10
C LEU A 29 -11.01 -23.69 13.05
N LEU A 30 -10.29 -24.74 13.47
CA LEU A 30 -9.75 -25.72 12.57
C LEU A 30 -10.83 -26.70 12.06
N MET A 31 -11.83 -27.03 12.90
CA MET A 31 -12.94 -27.91 12.51
C MET A 31 -13.81 -27.37 11.38
N GLN A 32 -13.85 -26.07 11.16
CA GLN A 32 -14.67 -25.42 10.11
C GLN A 32 -13.95 -25.25 8.77
N ARG A 33 -12.66 -25.59 8.68
CA ARG A 33 -11.87 -25.38 7.45
C ARG A 33 -11.93 -26.59 6.53
N SER A 34 -11.88 -26.34 5.21
CA SER A 34 -11.75 -27.41 4.23
C SER A 34 -10.38 -28.10 4.33
N GLU A 35 -10.28 -29.33 3.84
CA GLU A 35 -9.02 -30.07 3.79
C GLU A 35 -7.93 -29.29 3.05
N SER A 36 -8.26 -28.68 1.92
CA SER A 36 -7.33 -27.90 1.11
C SER A 36 -6.78 -26.69 1.88
N GLU A 37 -7.62 -26.00 2.65
CA GLU A 37 -7.18 -24.89 3.49
C GLU A 37 -6.25 -25.32 4.62
N LEU A 38 -6.53 -26.45 5.25
CA LEU A 38 -5.68 -27.03 6.29
C LEU A 38 -4.30 -27.43 5.74
N ARG A 39 -4.26 -28.06 4.56
CA ARG A 39 -3.00 -28.42 3.89
C ARG A 39 -2.18 -27.21 3.46
N VAL A 40 -2.80 -26.18 2.90
CA VAL A 40 -2.12 -24.91 2.55
C VAL A 40 -1.55 -24.22 3.79
N ARG A 41 -2.31 -24.21 4.89
CA ARG A 41 -1.86 -23.61 6.15
C ARG A 41 -0.71 -24.39 6.77
N LEU A 42 -0.77 -25.70 6.71
CA LEU A 42 0.27 -26.60 7.15
C LEU A 42 1.59 -26.34 6.41
N ALA A 43 1.53 -26.26 5.08
CA ALA A 43 2.70 -25.96 4.25
C ALA A 43 3.33 -24.60 4.61
N LYS A 44 2.51 -23.55 4.78
CA LYS A 44 3.00 -22.22 5.20
C LYS A 44 3.67 -22.22 6.56
N LEU A 45 3.12 -22.97 7.54
CA LEU A 45 3.72 -23.07 8.87
C LEU A 45 5.03 -23.85 8.88
N ILE A 46 5.12 -24.89 8.05
CA ILE A 46 6.37 -25.65 7.86
C ILE A 46 7.44 -24.75 7.28
N THR A 47 7.14 -24.00 6.21
CA THR A 47 8.07 -23.05 5.60
C THR A 47 8.51 -21.97 6.61
N LEU A 48 7.57 -21.39 7.35
CA LEU A 48 7.90 -20.36 8.36
C LEU A 48 8.80 -20.91 9.46
N LYS A 49 8.54 -22.14 9.93
CA LYS A 49 9.40 -22.83 10.91
C LYS A 49 10.79 -23.04 10.36
N GLN A 50 10.93 -23.52 9.13
CA GLN A 50 12.22 -23.73 8.48
C GLN A 50 13.00 -22.43 8.34
N THR A 51 12.34 -21.35 7.86
CA THR A 51 12.97 -20.03 7.77
C THR A 51 13.48 -19.53 9.13
N SER A 52 12.69 -19.70 10.20
CA SER A 52 13.11 -19.29 11.54
C SER A 52 14.30 -20.11 12.06
N MET A 53 14.35 -21.41 11.75
CA MET A 53 15.48 -22.27 12.09
C MET A 53 16.75 -21.88 11.32
N GLU A 54 16.63 -21.56 10.03
CA GLU A 54 17.74 -21.11 9.18
C GLU A 54 18.28 -19.75 9.64
N GLN A 55 17.40 -18.80 9.94
CA GLN A 55 17.79 -17.50 10.49
C GLN A 55 18.51 -17.63 11.83
N ARG A 56 18.01 -18.50 12.73
CA ARG A 56 18.66 -18.76 14.01
C ARG A 56 20.02 -19.44 13.86
N ALA A 57 20.16 -20.35 12.90
CA ALA A 57 21.42 -20.97 12.57
C ALA A 57 22.42 -19.95 11.99
N ALA A 58 22.00 -19.07 11.15
CA ALA A 58 22.80 -17.99 10.57
C ALA A 58 23.28 -17.00 11.66
N LEU A 59 22.39 -16.61 12.59
CA LEU A 59 22.77 -15.82 13.77
C LEU A 59 23.83 -16.51 14.64
N ALA A 60 23.71 -17.83 14.85
CA ALA A 60 24.68 -18.60 15.58
C ALA A 60 26.05 -18.69 14.87
N CYS A 61 26.09 -18.48 13.56
CA CYS A 61 27.30 -18.39 12.74
C CYS A 61 27.83 -16.94 12.59
N GLY A 62 27.23 -15.96 13.31
CA GLY A 62 27.72 -14.58 13.32
C GLY A 62 27.20 -13.73 12.16
N ASP A 63 26.02 -14.03 11.64
CA ASP A 63 25.35 -13.22 10.63
C ASP A 63 24.54 -12.09 11.29
N ASP A 64 25.16 -10.94 11.45
CA ASP A 64 24.55 -9.74 12.05
C ASP A 64 23.54 -9.04 11.12
N THR A 65 23.20 -9.62 9.98
CA THR A 65 22.20 -9.06 9.06
C THR A 65 20.75 -9.43 9.41
N ILE A 66 20.57 -10.33 10.38
CA ILE A 66 19.25 -10.77 10.85
C ILE A 66 18.82 -9.86 12.00
N GLU A 67 17.72 -9.14 11.80
CA GLU A 67 17.18 -8.16 12.75
C GLU A 67 16.42 -8.80 13.94
N GLU A 68 15.99 -10.06 13.80
CA GLU A 68 15.22 -10.76 14.83
C GLU A 68 16.14 -11.33 15.92
N SER A 69 15.69 -11.22 17.19
CA SER A 69 16.44 -11.81 18.30
C SER A 69 16.36 -13.35 18.29
N PRO A 70 17.41 -14.06 18.75
CA PRO A 70 17.39 -15.53 18.86
C PRO A 70 16.23 -16.06 19.71
N GLU A 71 15.80 -15.30 20.70
CA GLU A 71 14.64 -15.65 21.56
C GLU A 71 13.33 -15.56 20.81
N TYR A 72 13.15 -14.52 20.00
CA TYR A 72 11.97 -14.36 19.15
C TYR A 72 11.88 -15.50 18.13
N LEU A 73 12.96 -15.87 17.47
CA LEU A 73 12.99 -16.99 16.52
C LEU A 73 12.67 -18.33 17.19
N ARG A 74 13.16 -18.58 18.42
CA ARG A 74 12.77 -19.77 19.19
C ARG A 74 11.30 -19.78 19.55
N LEU A 75 10.74 -18.64 19.94
CA LEU A 75 9.30 -18.53 20.22
C LEU A 75 8.49 -18.80 18.98
N GLN A 76 8.90 -18.27 17.82
CA GLN A 76 8.26 -18.48 16.53
C GLN A 76 8.31 -19.96 16.12
N GLU A 77 9.44 -20.64 16.26
CA GLU A 77 9.59 -22.08 16.02
C GLU A 77 8.65 -22.92 16.89
N ARG A 78 8.57 -22.61 18.20
CA ARG A 78 7.68 -23.30 19.15
C ARG A 78 6.22 -23.08 18.76
N THR A 79 5.84 -21.85 18.43
CA THR A 79 4.48 -21.52 18.02
C THR A 79 4.08 -22.22 16.71
N CYS A 80 4.99 -22.24 15.71
CA CYS A 80 4.76 -22.98 14.48
C CYS A 80 4.64 -24.48 14.73
N SER A 81 5.48 -25.05 15.59
CA SER A 81 5.45 -26.48 15.94
C SER A 81 4.13 -26.88 16.59
N ALA A 82 3.65 -26.10 17.56
CA ALA A 82 2.36 -26.34 18.21
C ALA A 82 1.19 -26.28 17.21
N ARG A 83 1.20 -25.30 16.31
CA ARG A 83 0.16 -25.15 15.27
C ARG A 83 0.21 -26.24 14.20
N ILE A 84 1.38 -26.70 13.82
CA ILE A 84 1.57 -27.84 12.92
C ILE A 84 0.97 -29.10 13.55
N ALA A 85 1.24 -29.36 14.85
CA ALA A 85 0.67 -30.50 15.56
C ALA A 85 -0.86 -30.45 15.63
N GLU A 86 -1.46 -29.27 15.88
CA GLU A 86 -2.91 -29.08 15.90
C GLU A 86 -3.55 -29.42 14.53
N ILE A 87 -2.96 -28.96 13.42
CA ILE A 87 -3.47 -29.22 12.07
C ILE A 87 -3.31 -30.70 11.73
N HIS A 88 -2.20 -31.34 12.09
CA HIS A 88 -2.02 -32.76 11.89
C HIS A 88 -3.05 -33.61 12.65
N ALA A 89 -3.32 -33.22 13.92
CA ALA A 89 -4.34 -33.88 14.73
C ALA A 89 -5.74 -33.76 14.11
N GLU A 90 -6.06 -32.59 13.55
CA GLU A 90 -7.34 -32.37 12.87
C GLU A 90 -7.45 -33.16 11.56
N LEU A 91 -6.39 -33.19 10.74
CA LEU A 91 -6.35 -34.01 9.53
C LEU A 91 -6.46 -35.50 9.84
N ALA A 92 -5.80 -35.97 10.91
CA ALA A 92 -5.90 -37.35 11.37
C ALA A 92 -7.32 -37.70 11.88
N ALA A 93 -7.96 -36.77 12.61
CA ALA A 93 -9.33 -36.94 13.09
C ALA A 93 -10.35 -37.05 11.93
N ARG A 94 -10.04 -36.48 10.78
CA ARG A 94 -10.82 -36.60 9.55
C ARG A 94 -10.48 -37.81 8.68
N GLY A 95 -9.52 -38.64 9.10
CA GLY A 95 -9.08 -39.81 8.34
C GLY A 95 -8.24 -39.49 7.09
N LEU A 96 -7.70 -38.26 7.00
CA LEU A 96 -7.00 -37.71 5.82
C LEU A 96 -5.49 -37.92 5.86
N VAL A 97 -4.95 -38.47 6.98
CA VAL A 97 -3.54 -38.87 7.15
C VAL A 97 -3.54 -40.20 7.88
N PRO A 98 -2.77 -41.23 7.45
CA PRO A 98 -2.61 -42.46 8.22
C PRO A 98 -1.99 -42.11 9.59
N GLY A 99 -2.60 -42.59 10.66
CA GLY A 99 -2.13 -42.35 12.01
C GLY A 99 -0.68 -42.84 12.21
N ALA A 100 0.28 -41.93 12.07
CA ALA A 100 1.62 -42.14 12.55
C ALA A 100 1.63 -41.82 14.04
N ALA A 101 1.99 -42.82 14.87
CA ALA A 101 2.22 -42.64 16.27
C ALA A 101 3.31 -41.57 16.46
N PHE A 102 2.98 -40.49 17.11
CA PHE A 102 3.95 -39.46 17.47
C PHE A 102 4.76 -39.98 18.65
N ASP A 103 6.03 -40.28 18.39
CA ASP A 103 7.02 -40.59 19.43
C ASP A 103 7.32 -39.31 20.18
N SER A 104 6.85 -39.21 21.42
CA SER A 104 7.03 -38.09 22.34
C SER A 104 8.30 -38.20 23.15
N SER A 105 9.46 -38.50 22.50
CA SER A 105 10.74 -38.59 23.21
C SER A 105 11.80 -37.73 22.52
N ALA A 106 11.80 -36.46 22.82
CA ALA A 106 12.94 -35.58 22.57
C ALA A 106 12.89 -34.35 23.50
N ASP A 107 12.99 -34.57 24.80
CA ASP A 107 13.45 -33.58 25.77
C ASP A 107 14.10 -34.31 26.95
N ALA A 108 15.41 -34.60 26.84
CA ALA A 108 16.27 -34.85 27.98
C ALA A 108 17.62 -34.17 27.74
N PRO A 109 18.21 -33.57 28.77
CA PRO A 109 19.38 -32.72 28.64
C PRO A 109 20.65 -33.53 28.47
N VAL A 110 21.47 -33.13 27.52
CA VAL A 110 22.82 -33.65 27.29
C VAL A 110 23.74 -33.17 28.42
N SER A 111 24.20 -34.12 29.22
CA SER A 111 25.33 -33.89 30.11
C SER A 111 26.48 -34.82 29.69
N SER A 112 27.63 -34.17 29.46
CA SER A 112 29.02 -34.68 29.61
C SER A 112 29.52 -35.97 28.95
N VAL A 113 30.48 -35.75 28.11
CA VAL A 113 31.49 -36.70 27.60
C VAL A 113 32.31 -37.34 28.77
N PRO A 114 32.75 -38.63 28.66
CA PRO A 114 34.21 -38.75 28.47
C PRO A 114 34.67 -39.80 27.43
N SER A 115 35.84 -39.52 26.93
CA SER A 115 36.80 -40.25 26.10
C SER A 115 37.13 -41.65 26.56
N SER A 116 37.29 -42.62 25.64
CA SER A 116 38.56 -43.35 25.38
C SER A 116 38.36 -44.70 24.65
N ALA A 117 39.08 -44.86 23.58
CA ALA A 117 40.00 -45.95 23.22
C ALA A 117 39.50 -47.29 22.68
N ALA A 118 40.05 -47.60 21.54
CA ALA A 118 40.66 -48.87 21.08
C ALA A 118 39.82 -49.91 20.30
N THR A 119 40.22 -50.04 19.06
CA THR A 119 40.11 -51.15 18.10
C THR A 119 40.62 -52.53 18.71
N PRO A 120 40.60 -53.71 18.06
CA PRO A 120 40.41 -54.04 16.66
C PRO A 120 39.85 -55.48 16.34
N VAL A 121 39.68 -55.70 15.03
CA VAL A 121 40.03 -56.92 14.22
C VAL A 121 39.03 -58.07 14.01
N SER A 122 38.91 -58.37 12.70
CA SER A 122 38.89 -59.68 12.02
C SER A 122 37.55 -60.41 11.96
N SER A 123 37.03 -60.89 10.84
CA SER A 123 37.56 -61.62 9.69
C SER A 123 36.38 -61.87 8.71
N ALA A 124 36.68 -61.86 7.44
CA ALA A 124 35.88 -62.48 6.37
C ALA A 124 36.14 -64.02 6.32
N PRO A 125 35.37 -64.80 5.58
CA PRO A 125 35.47 -64.81 4.14
C PRO A 125 34.20 -65.16 3.34
N GLN A 126 34.17 -64.76 2.06
CA GLN A 126 33.94 -65.47 0.77
C GLN A 126 32.79 -66.48 0.67
N ASP A 127 31.95 -66.57 -0.30
CA ASP A 127 31.99 -66.43 -1.78
C ASP A 127 30.62 -66.51 -2.42
N SER A 128 30.55 -66.04 -3.58
CA SER A 128 30.00 -66.44 -4.87
C SER A 128 28.68 -65.88 -5.36
N ASP A 129 28.91 -65.25 -6.45
CA ASP A 129 28.21 -65.23 -7.79
C ASP A 129 26.86 -64.52 -8.04
N ALA A 130 27.06 -63.62 -8.89
CA ALA A 130 26.37 -63.38 -10.15
C ALA A 130 25.17 -62.41 -10.21
N SER A 131 25.48 -61.30 -10.88
CA SER A 131 24.78 -60.66 -11.98
C SER A 131 23.78 -59.56 -11.69
N THR A 132 24.09 -58.49 -12.39
CA THR A 132 23.28 -57.38 -12.95
C THR A 132 22.80 -56.27 -12.01
N GLY A 133 23.55 -55.23 -12.06
CA GLY A 133 23.34 -53.85 -12.47
C GLY A 133 22.15 -53.07 -11.89
N ALA A 134 22.47 -52.22 -10.93
CA ALA A 134 21.99 -50.84 -10.97
C ALA A 134 22.49 -50.10 -9.71
N ALA A 135 23.27 -49.09 -9.94
CA ALA A 135 23.83 -48.22 -8.93
C ALA A 135 22.74 -47.42 -8.24
N ALA A 136 22.69 -47.55 -6.88
CA ALA A 136 21.90 -46.66 -6.06
C ALA A 136 22.77 -45.45 -5.68
N ALA A 137 22.46 -44.31 -6.25
CA ALA A 137 22.95 -43.03 -5.80
C ALA A 137 22.00 -42.47 -4.73
N SER A 138 22.59 -42.03 -3.65
CA SER A 138 21.93 -41.30 -2.56
C SER A 138 21.23 -40.03 -3.08
N PRO A 139 20.05 -39.66 -2.57
CA PRO A 139 19.35 -38.46 -3.05
C PRO A 139 20.01 -37.21 -2.44
N VAL A 140 20.64 -36.44 -3.32
CA VAL A 140 20.91 -35.02 -3.10
C VAL A 140 19.58 -34.30 -3.19
N ALA A 141 19.24 -33.49 -2.18
CA ALA A 141 18.05 -32.67 -2.18
C ALA A 141 18.11 -31.65 -3.32
N GLU A 142 17.45 -31.95 -4.44
CA GLU A 142 17.19 -30.99 -5.50
C GLU A 142 16.12 -30.01 -5.06
N LEU A 143 16.43 -28.72 -5.13
CA LEU A 143 15.47 -27.62 -5.04
C LEU A 143 14.52 -27.76 -6.23
N VAL A 144 13.29 -28.20 -5.97
CA VAL A 144 12.21 -28.20 -6.95
C VAL A 144 11.90 -26.74 -7.31
N SER A 145 12.08 -26.39 -8.57
CA SER A 145 11.82 -25.07 -9.10
C SER A 145 10.31 -24.79 -9.16
N ALA A 146 9.93 -23.51 -9.04
CA ALA A 146 8.53 -23.09 -9.13
C ALA A 146 7.82 -23.50 -10.47
N HIS A 147 8.59 -23.96 -11.45
CA HIS A 147 8.09 -24.43 -12.73
C HIS A 147 7.61 -25.89 -12.69
N GLU A 148 8.14 -26.72 -11.79
CA GLU A 148 7.70 -28.12 -11.66
C GLU A 148 6.43 -28.28 -10.82
N LEU A 149 6.08 -27.28 -10.03
CA LEU A 149 4.77 -27.24 -9.35
C LEU A 149 3.60 -26.90 -10.32
N ALA A 150 3.89 -26.30 -11.46
CA ALA A 150 2.87 -26.02 -12.47
C ALA A 150 2.47 -27.26 -13.30
N SER A 151 3.35 -28.26 -13.44
CA SER A 151 3.06 -29.47 -14.23
C SER A 151 2.21 -30.52 -13.53
N PHE A 152 1.85 -30.32 -12.26
CA PHE A 152 0.96 -31.22 -11.51
C PHE A 152 -0.53 -30.90 -11.66
N PHE A 153 -0.88 -29.86 -12.45
CA PHE A 153 -2.28 -29.41 -12.64
C PHE A 153 -2.76 -29.46 -14.09
N ASP A 154 -1.98 -30.01 -15.01
CA ASP A 154 -2.44 -30.22 -16.39
C ASP A 154 -2.70 -31.71 -16.58
N ASP A 155 -3.92 -32.12 -16.30
CA ASP A 155 -4.62 -33.20 -17.03
C ASP A 155 -6.13 -33.09 -16.79
N ASP A 156 -6.87 -33.08 -17.90
CA ASP A 156 -8.33 -33.09 -17.98
C ASP A 156 -9.10 -31.78 -17.84
N VAL A 157 -8.90 -30.85 -18.77
CA VAL A 157 -9.96 -29.90 -19.15
C VAL A 157 -10.92 -30.64 -20.10
N VAL A 158 -11.82 -31.41 -19.56
CA VAL A 158 -13.08 -31.73 -20.22
C VAL A 158 -13.89 -30.44 -20.25
N GLU A 159 -14.19 -29.94 -21.44
CA GLU A 159 -15.12 -28.86 -21.69
C GLU A 159 -16.52 -29.26 -21.19
N VAL A 160 -16.76 -29.09 -19.89
CA VAL A 160 -18.07 -29.27 -19.29
C VAL A 160 -18.86 -28.03 -19.62
N ALA A 161 -19.89 -28.19 -20.45
CA ALA A 161 -20.93 -27.20 -20.65
C ALA A 161 -21.33 -26.61 -19.28
N PRO A 162 -21.55 -25.28 -19.15
CA PRO A 162 -21.90 -24.68 -17.87
C PRO A 162 -23.12 -25.45 -17.33
N PRO A 163 -23.06 -25.91 -16.08
CA PRO A 163 -24.20 -26.62 -15.50
C PRO A 163 -25.41 -25.66 -15.59
N PRO A 164 -26.60 -26.19 -15.87
CA PRO A 164 -27.81 -25.39 -15.84
C PRO A 164 -27.83 -24.68 -14.50
N LEU A 165 -28.09 -23.37 -14.53
CA LEU A 165 -28.18 -22.52 -13.33
C LEU A 165 -28.88 -23.32 -12.23
N ALA A 166 -28.08 -23.79 -11.28
CA ALA A 166 -28.62 -24.51 -10.13
C ALA A 166 -29.67 -23.59 -9.52
N ALA A 167 -30.90 -24.11 -9.46
CA ALA A 167 -32.00 -23.40 -8.81
C ALA A 167 -31.49 -22.96 -7.45
N GLN A 168 -31.41 -21.65 -7.23
CA GLN A 168 -30.95 -21.08 -5.95
C GLN A 168 -31.77 -21.79 -4.87
N PRO A 169 -31.15 -22.31 -3.81
CA PRO A 169 -31.89 -22.99 -2.76
C PRO A 169 -33.03 -22.10 -2.33
N VAL A 170 -34.25 -22.59 -2.36
CA VAL A 170 -35.47 -21.86 -2.01
C VAL A 170 -35.24 -21.30 -0.60
N ARG A 171 -34.93 -20.02 -0.53
CA ARG A 171 -34.62 -19.34 0.71
C ARG A 171 -35.84 -19.38 1.60
N SER A 172 -35.72 -19.87 2.83
CA SER A 172 -36.81 -19.81 3.79
C SER A 172 -37.24 -18.37 4.01
N ARG A 173 -38.56 -18.11 3.82
CA ARG A 173 -39.14 -16.77 3.97
C ARG A 173 -38.94 -16.27 5.41
N LYS A 174 -38.39 -15.07 5.54
CA LYS A 174 -38.15 -14.42 6.83
C LYS A 174 -39.26 -13.43 7.16
N PRO A 175 -39.55 -13.15 8.43
CA PRO A 175 -40.62 -12.23 8.81
C PRO A 175 -40.51 -10.84 8.18
N TRP A 176 -39.30 -10.37 7.91
CA TRP A 176 -39.01 -9.03 7.40
C TRP A 176 -38.91 -8.95 5.86
N ASP A 177 -39.05 -10.03 5.12
CA ASP A 177 -38.82 -10.05 3.66
C ASP A 177 -39.67 -9.02 2.94
N GLU A 178 -40.96 -8.89 3.25
CA GLU A 178 -41.84 -7.91 2.61
C GLU A 178 -41.41 -6.46 2.86
N GLN A 179 -41.01 -6.15 4.11
CA GLN A 179 -40.53 -4.80 4.44
C GLN A 179 -39.18 -4.49 3.78
N VAL A 180 -38.31 -5.47 3.66
CA VAL A 180 -37.01 -5.32 3.00
C VAL A 180 -37.19 -5.06 1.51
N ASP A 181 -38.05 -5.80 0.83
CA ASP A 181 -38.31 -5.64 -0.60
C ASP A 181 -39.03 -4.31 -0.89
N PHE A 182 -40.01 -3.93 -0.05
CA PHE A 182 -40.63 -2.62 -0.10
C PHE A 182 -39.62 -1.48 0.11
N SER A 183 -38.77 -1.58 1.12
CA SER A 183 -37.77 -0.55 1.38
C SER A 183 -36.76 -0.42 0.25
N LEU A 184 -36.30 -1.55 -0.32
CA LEU A 184 -35.38 -1.55 -1.45
C LEU A 184 -35.95 -0.79 -2.64
N THR A 185 -37.18 -1.12 -3.01
CA THR A 185 -37.81 -0.55 -4.23
C THR A 185 -38.37 0.85 -4.01
N THR A 186 -39.09 1.07 -2.91
CA THR A 186 -39.84 2.32 -2.68
C THR A 186 -38.99 3.41 -2.02
N ILE A 187 -38.19 3.07 -1.00
CA ILE A 187 -37.38 4.06 -0.27
C ILE A 187 -36.05 4.28 -0.97
N PHE A 188 -35.34 3.22 -1.35
CA PHE A 188 -34.01 3.33 -1.95
C PHE A 188 -34.04 3.39 -3.48
N GLY A 189 -35.16 3.11 -4.15
CA GLY A 189 -35.33 3.19 -5.61
C GLY A 189 -34.49 2.15 -6.37
N LEU A 190 -34.14 1.02 -5.72
CA LEU A 190 -33.31 -0.03 -6.28
C LEU A 190 -34.14 -1.24 -6.69
N ARG A 191 -33.83 -1.84 -7.86
CA ARG A 191 -34.57 -2.99 -8.37
C ARG A 191 -34.08 -4.32 -7.78
N GLN A 192 -32.82 -4.39 -7.40
CA GLN A 192 -32.17 -5.62 -6.91
C GLN A 192 -30.99 -5.30 -5.98
N PHE A 193 -30.67 -6.25 -5.13
CA PHE A 193 -29.48 -6.20 -4.31
C PHE A 193 -28.23 -6.49 -5.14
N ARG A 194 -27.11 -5.90 -4.76
CA ARG A 194 -25.79 -6.36 -5.17
C ARG A 194 -25.43 -7.62 -4.39
N PRO A 195 -24.44 -8.40 -4.85
CA PRO A 195 -23.95 -9.57 -4.10
C PRO A 195 -23.73 -9.23 -2.60
N ASP A 196 -24.01 -10.17 -1.71
CA ASP A 196 -23.84 -10.13 -0.26
C ASP A 196 -24.67 -9.09 0.51
N GLN A 197 -25.25 -8.08 -0.17
CA GLN A 197 -26.03 -7.05 0.54
C GLN A 197 -27.23 -7.64 1.27
N ARG A 198 -27.98 -8.52 0.62
CA ARG A 198 -29.15 -9.14 1.24
C ARG A 198 -28.75 -10.01 2.43
N GLU A 199 -27.66 -10.76 2.33
CA GLU A 199 -27.15 -11.59 3.41
C GLU A 199 -26.72 -10.74 4.62
N ALA A 200 -26.01 -9.64 4.37
CA ALA A 200 -25.66 -8.67 5.43
C ALA A 200 -26.88 -8.11 6.15
N ILE A 201 -27.91 -7.73 5.37
CA ILE A 201 -29.17 -7.17 5.89
C ILE A 201 -29.90 -8.19 6.76
N ASP A 202 -30.01 -9.42 6.27
CA ASP A 202 -30.70 -10.49 6.99
C ASP A 202 -29.98 -10.88 8.29
N ALA A 203 -28.66 -10.95 8.26
CA ALA A 203 -27.86 -11.29 9.43
C ALA A 203 -28.02 -10.22 10.54
N THR A 204 -27.92 -8.93 10.17
CA THR A 204 -28.08 -7.88 11.17
C THR A 204 -29.52 -7.72 11.68
N LEU A 205 -30.54 -7.98 10.85
CA LEU A 205 -31.94 -8.02 11.30
C LEU A 205 -32.18 -9.23 12.21
N GLY A 206 -31.46 -10.34 12.02
CA GLY A 206 -31.44 -11.50 12.91
C GLY A 206 -30.65 -11.28 14.20
N GLY A 207 -30.01 -10.14 14.41
CA GLY A 207 -29.24 -9.83 15.62
C GLY A 207 -27.81 -10.36 15.62
N ARG A 208 -27.29 -10.80 14.46
CA ARG A 208 -25.91 -11.29 14.30
C ARG A 208 -24.94 -10.15 13.98
N ASP A 209 -23.70 -10.25 14.47
CA ASP A 209 -22.63 -9.36 14.07
C ASP A 209 -22.27 -9.61 12.60
N VAL A 210 -21.92 -8.53 11.88
CA VAL A 210 -21.58 -8.61 10.45
C VAL A 210 -20.33 -7.82 10.14
N PHE A 211 -19.41 -8.41 9.41
CA PHE A 211 -18.25 -7.73 8.87
C PHE A 211 -18.33 -7.69 7.34
N CYS A 212 -18.45 -6.49 6.77
CA CYS A 212 -18.53 -6.28 5.33
C CYS A 212 -17.21 -5.74 4.77
N LEU A 213 -16.49 -6.56 4.05
CA LEU A 213 -15.35 -6.16 3.24
C LEU A 213 -15.79 -6.06 1.78
N MET A 214 -16.14 -4.87 1.36
CA MET A 214 -16.69 -4.60 0.02
C MET A 214 -15.95 -3.43 -0.62
N PRO A 215 -15.59 -3.51 -1.90
CA PRO A 215 -14.87 -2.43 -2.58
C PRO A 215 -15.62 -1.10 -2.55
N THR A 216 -14.91 -0.01 -2.82
CA THR A 216 -15.54 1.30 -3.01
C THR A 216 -16.57 1.21 -4.15
N GLY A 217 -17.79 1.68 -3.91
CA GLY A 217 -18.91 1.52 -4.85
C GLY A 217 -19.62 0.15 -4.76
N GLY A 218 -19.20 -0.77 -3.88
CA GLY A 218 -19.86 -2.05 -3.62
C GLY A 218 -21.25 -1.97 -2.97
N GLY A 219 -21.62 -0.77 -2.48
CA GLY A 219 -22.94 -0.53 -1.87
C GLY A 219 -23.00 -0.80 -0.37
N LYS A 220 -21.88 -0.65 0.34
CA LYS A 220 -21.76 -0.83 1.81
C LYS A 220 -22.84 -0.13 2.61
N SER A 221 -23.17 1.13 2.27
CA SER A 221 -24.11 1.96 3.04
C SER A 221 -25.51 1.35 3.09
N LEU A 222 -25.95 0.69 2.01
CA LEU A 222 -27.27 0.04 1.97
C LEU A 222 -27.39 -1.08 3.02
N CYS A 223 -26.28 -1.79 3.32
CA CYS A 223 -26.25 -2.90 4.28
C CYS A 223 -26.70 -2.49 5.69
N TYR A 224 -26.55 -1.21 6.07
CA TYR A 224 -27.00 -0.70 7.37
C TYR A 224 -28.12 0.33 7.28
N GLN A 225 -28.25 1.05 6.17
CA GLN A 225 -29.31 2.03 5.99
C GLN A 225 -30.68 1.38 5.81
N LEU A 226 -30.75 0.34 4.97
CA LEU A 226 -32.01 -0.35 4.72
C LEU A 226 -32.53 -1.06 5.99
N PRO A 227 -31.73 -1.81 6.75
CA PRO A 227 -32.22 -2.43 8.00
C PRO A 227 -32.73 -1.43 9.03
N ALA A 228 -32.27 -0.17 9.00
CA ALA A 228 -32.77 0.87 9.91
C ALA A 228 -34.23 1.26 9.63
N THR A 229 -34.72 1.02 8.40
CA THR A 229 -36.11 1.30 8.03
C THR A 229 -37.06 0.15 8.38
N ILE A 230 -36.55 -1.03 8.75
CA ILE A 230 -37.30 -2.23 9.05
C ILE A 230 -37.74 -2.23 10.52
N THR A 231 -38.97 -2.60 10.78
CA THR A 231 -39.53 -2.69 12.14
C THR A 231 -39.66 -4.12 12.67
N GLN A 232 -39.54 -5.09 11.77
CA GLN A 232 -39.57 -6.52 12.08
C GLN A 232 -38.14 -7.07 12.22
N GLY A 233 -37.98 -8.11 13.02
CA GLY A 233 -36.68 -8.74 13.27
C GLY A 233 -36.26 -8.70 14.73
N ALA A 234 -35.10 -9.26 15.04
CA ALA A 234 -34.54 -9.28 16.38
C ALA A 234 -34.02 -7.90 16.82
N THR A 235 -33.82 -6.96 15.89
CA THR A 235 -33.30 -5.63 16.14
C THR A 235 -34.29 -4.56 15.69
N ASN A 236 -34.69 -3.70 16.62
CA ASN A 236 -35.63 -2.59 16.37
C ASN A 236 -35.20 -1.35 17.15
N GLY A 237 -35.32 -0.18 16.52
CA GLY A 237 -34.98 1.10 17.14
C GLY A 237 -33.92 1.89 16.36
N LEU A 238 -33.06 2.59 17.10
CA LEU A 238 -32.03 3.45 16.54
C LEU A 238 -30.82 2.64 16.06
N THR A 239 -30.44 2.87 14.83
CA THR A 239 -29.15 2.45 14.29
C THR A 239 -28.13 3.59 14.49
N VAL A 240 -27.08 3.34 15.26
CA VAL A 240 -26.00 4.30 15.50
C VAL A 240 -24.85 4.00 14.55
N VAL A 241 -24.48 4.99 13.71
CA VAL A 241 -23.41 4.87 12.70
C VAL A 241 -22.23 5.73 13.13
N VAL A 242 -21.11 5.08 13.45
CA VAL A 242 -19.84 5.74 13.75
C VAL A 242 -19.08 5.91 12.44
N SER A 243 -18.81 7.15 12.05
CA SER A 243 -18.10 7.48 10.82
C SER A 243 -16.99 8.51 11.07
N PRO A 244 -15.82 8.38 10.40
CA PRO A 244 -14.63 9.15 10.76
C PRO A 244 -14.64 10.60 10.25
N LEU A 245 -15.55 10.96 9.37
CA LEU A 245 -15.54 12.25 8.67
C LEU A 245 -16.89 12.95 8.68
N ILE A 246 -16.88 14.17 9.18
CA ILE A 246 -18.05 15.04 9.27
C ILE A 246 -18.67 15.30 7.87
N ALA A 247 -17.85 15.53 6.85
CA ALA A 247 -18.36 15.74 5.48
C ALA A 247 -19.09 14.51 4.93
N LEU A 248 -18.59 13.29 5.24
CA LEU A 248 -19.27 12.05 4.87
C LEU A 248 -20.60 11.92 5.62
N ILE A 249 -20.61 12.21 6.92
CA ILE A 249 -21.82 12.21 7.74
C ILE A 249 -22.88 13.13 7.14
N HIS A 250 -22.52 14.38 6.82
CA HIS A 250 -23.45 15.36 6.24
C HIS A 250 -24.04 14.86 4.91
N ASN A 251 -23.22 14.31 4.02
CA ASN A 251 -23.70 13.76 2.76
C ASN A 251 -24.66 12.57 2.95
N GLN A 252 -24.33 11.65 3.88
CA GLN A 252 -25.20 10.51 4.16
C GLN A 252 -26.52 10.94 4.78
N VAL A 253 -26.50 11.88 5.72
CA VAL A 253 -27.71 12.43 6.36
C VAL A 253 -28.58 13.14 5.32
N LYS A 254 -28.00 14.02 4.49
CA LYS A 254 -28.71 14.70 3.41
C LYS A 254 -29.42 13.71 2.48
N ASN A 255 -28.70 12.72 1.99
CA ASN A 255 -29.22 11.70 1.07
C ASN A 255 -30.35 10.85 1.68
N LEU A 256 -30.30 10.60 2.98
CA LEU A 256 -31.34 9.84 3.70
C LEU A 256 -32.60 10.69 3.95
N LEU A 257 -32.41 11.96 4.32
CA LEU A 257 -33.52 12.89 4.49
C LEU A 257 -34.27 13.15 3.16
N GLU A 258 -33.56 13.24 2.05
CA GLU A 258 -34.17 13.30 0.70
C GLU A 258 -35.01 12.06 0.37
N LYS A 259 -34.68 10.91 0.97
CA LYS A 259 -35.44 9.65 0.87
C LYS A 259 -36.52 9.50 1.96
N ASN A 260 -36.80 10.56 2.72
CA ASN A 260 -37.72 10.57 3.85
C ASN A 260 -37.37 9.53 4.95
N VAL A 261 -36.09 9.20 5.12
CA VAL A 261 -35.62 8.36 6.25
C VAL A 261 -35.20 9.28 7.42
N PRO A 262 -35.92 9.27 8.55
CA PRO A 262 -35.62 10.14 9.69
C PRO A 262 -34.22 9.87 10.23
N THR A 263 -33.31 10.80 10.01
CA THR A 263 -31.88 10.67 10.30
C THR A 263 -31.36 11.93 10.96
N LEU A 264 -30.53 11.77 11.99
CA LEU A 264 -29.83 12.86 12.67
C LEU A 264 -28.33 12.63 12.68
N ALA A 265 -27.59 13.70 12.91
CA ALA A 265 -26.17 13.67 13.23
C ALA A 265 -25.91 14.31 14.57
N LEU A 266 -24.82 13.88 15.25
CA LEU A 266 -24.22 14.60 16.39
C LEU A 266 -22.72 14.70 16.13
N THR A 267 -22.30 15.86 15.66
CA THR A 267 -20.93 16.17 15.27
C THR A 267 -20.41 17.43 15.99
N GLY A 268 -19.09 17.63 15.93
CA GLY A 268 -18.45 18.73 16.65
C GLY A 268 -18.70 20.12 16.05
N ASP A 269 -19.11 20.20 14.80
CA ASP A 269 -19.34 21.44 14.04
C ASP A 269 -20.80 21.95 14.10
N MET A 270 -21.69 21.22 14.78
CA MET A 270 -23.10 21.61 14.94
C MET A 270 -23.26 22.85 15.81
N SER A 271 -24.26 23.67 15.45
CA SER A 271 -24.70 24.75 16.32
C SER A 271 -25.32 24.20 17.61
N GLU A 272 -25.34 25.00 18.68
CA GLU A 272 -25.94 24.60 19.95
C GLU A 272 -27.45 24.37 19.82
N ALA A 273 -28.13 25.15 18.94
CA ALA A 273 -29.55 24.99 18.65
C ALA A 273 -29.82 23.63 17.98
N ASP A 274 -29.04 23.27 16.94
CA ASP A 274 -29.20 22.01 16.23
C ASP A 274 -28.88 20.82 17.13
N ARG A 275 -27.88 20.96 17.99
CA ARG A 275 -27.52 19.94 18.98
C ARG A 275 -28.65 19.71 19.99
N SER A 276 -29.21 20.78 20.51
CA SER A 276 -30.34 20.72 21.47
C SER A 276 -31.58 20.12 20.81
N TYR A 277 -31.87 20.48 19.56
CA TYR A 277 -32.95 19.87 18.79
C TYR A 277 -32.72 18.37 18.59
N ALA A 278 -31.56 17.98 18.15
CA ALA A 278 -31.22 16.55 17.94
C ALA A 278 -31.34 15.74 19.24
N GLN A 279 -30.88 16.30 20.37
CA GLN A 279 -31.03 15.68 21.68
C GLN A 279 -32.50 15.50 22.02
N ALA A 280 -33.31 16.55 21.89
CA ALA A 280 -34.74 16.48 22.22
C ALA A 280 -35.45 15.38 21.38
N GLU A 281 -35.14 15.27 20.09
CA GLU A 281 -35.71 14.23 19.20
C GLU A 281 -35.31 12.81 19.62
N LEU A 282 -34.05 12.61 20.03
CA LEU A 282 -33.51 11.30 20.40
C LEU A 282 -34.07 10.77 21.74
N PHE A 283 -34.52 11.64 22.64
CA PHE A 283 -35.14 11.26 23.91
C PHE A 283 -36.67 11.18 23.84
N LYS A 284 -37.32 11.51 22.71
CA LYS A 284 -38.77 11.39 22.55
C LYS A 284 -39.29 9.96 22.70
N THR A 285 -40.53 9.87 23.09
CA THR A 285 -41.29 8.62 23.13
C THR A 285 -42.64 8.85 22.45
N PRO A 286 -42.94 8.17 21.32
CA PRO A 286 -42.11 7.18 20.61
C PRO A 286 -40.89 7.80 19.95
N LEU A 287 -39.84 6.98 19.75
CA LEU A 287 -38.64 7.35 19.00
C LEU A 287 -38.91 7.28 17.50
N ASN A 288 -38.88 8.42 16.83
CA ASN A 288 -39.11 8.49 15.39
C ASN A 288 -37.83 8.40 14.57
N VAL A 289 -36.66 8.74 15.13
CA VAL A 289 -35.37 8.70 14.47
C VAL A 289 -34.95 7.26 14.20
N ARG A 290 -34.47 6.98 12.99
CA ARG A 290 -34.04 5.65 12.54
C ARG A 290 -32.51 5.50 12.52
N LEU A 291 -31.80 6.54 12.10
CA LEU A 291 -30.33 6.54 12.08
C LEU A 291 -29.78 7.76 12.82
N LEU A 292 -28.71 7.53 13.54
CA LEU A 292 -27.91 8.56 14.18
C LEU A 292 -26.46 8.41 13.73
N TYR A 293 -25.96 9.40 13.01
CA TYR A 293 -24.55 9.46 12.63
C TYR A 293 -23.76 10.23 13.69
N VAL A 294 -22.60 9.67 14.07
CA VAL A 294 -21.73 10.22 15.10
C VAL A 294 -20.27 10.07 14.71
N THR A 295 -19.41 10.93 15.27
CA THR A 295 -17.96 10.74 15.16
C THR A 295 -17.44 9.81 16.26
N PRO A 296 -16.30 9.12 16.07
CA PRO A 296 -15.71 8.28 17.11
C PRO A 296 -15.36 9.07 18.38
N GLU A 297 -14.92 10.31 18.23
CA GLU A 297 -14.61 11.21 19.34
C GLU A 297 -15.87 11.50 20.18
N PHE A 298 -17.02 11.71 19.53
CA PHE A 298 -18.30 11.90 20.22
C PHE A 298 -18.67 10.65 21.01
N VAL A 299 -18.55 9.47 20.40
CA VAL A 299 -18.86 8.19 21.04
C VAL A 299 -17.98 7.96 22.27
N CYS A 300 -16.67 8.21 22.16
CA CYS A 300 -15.70 7.89 23.21
C CYS A 300 -15.64 8.92 24.35
N ASN A 301 -15.95 10.20 24.06
CA ASN A 301 -15.65 11.29 25.00
C ASN A 301 -16.92 12.02 25.50
N SER A 302 -18.10 11.76 24.90
CA SER A 302 -19.33 12.48 25.28
C SER A 302 -20.14 11.75 26.35
N ARG A 303 -20.39 12.41 27.44
CA ARG A 303 -21.35 11.93 28.49
C ARG A 303 -22.77 11.75 27.93
N LEU A 304 -23.13 12.60 26.95
CA LEU A 304 -24.42 12.50 26.28
C LEU A 304 -24.55 11.18 25.51
N ALA A 305 -23.48 10.76 24.80
CA ALA A 305 -23.48 9.47 24.10
C ALA A 305 -23.77 8.31 25.07
N ALA A 306 -23.04 8.24 26.18
CA ALA A 306 -23.24 7.21 27.19
C ALA A 306 -24.65 7.22 27.76
N THR A 307 -25.21 8.40 28.14
CA THR A 307 -26.55 8.54 28.65
C THR A 307 -27.62 8.12 27.64
N LEU A 308 -27.47 8.57 26.37
CA LEU A 308 -28.41 8.25 25.31
C LEU A 308 -28.43 6.73 25.01
N PHE A 309 -27.24 6.14 24.83
CA PHE A 309 -27.15 4.71 24.50
C PHE A 309 -27.68 3.85 25.65
N GLN A 310 -27.38 4.20 26.89
CA GLN A 310 -27.92 3.52 28.06
C GLN A 310 -29.45 3.61 28.12
N HIS A 311 -30.01 4.81 27.93
CA HIS A 311 -31.44 5.04 27.86
C HIS A 311 -32.13 4.17 26.80
N LEU A 312 -31.59 4.14 25.60
CA LEU A 312 -32.15 3.35 24.49
C LEU A 312 -31.96 1.85 24.70
N TYR A 313 -30.83 1.44 25.26
CA TYR A 313 -30.56 0.02 25.57
C TYR A 313 -31.54 -0.55 26.61
N GLN A 314 -31.80 0.19 27.70
CA GLN A 314 -32.76 -0.20 28.74
C GLN A 314 -34.17 -0.36 28.17
N ARG A 315 -34.53 0.46 27.18
CA ARG A 315 -35.84 0.42 26.49
C ARG A 315 -35.90 -0.55 25.32
N GLN A 316 -34.82 -1.27 25.03
CA GLN A 316 -34.67 -2.16 23.86
C GLN A 316 -34.94 -1.41 22.54
N ARG A 317 -34.50 -0.16 22.45
CA ARG A 317 -34.62 0.73 21.27
C ARG A 317 -33.28 1.07 20.64
N LEU A 318 -32.23 0.37 21.03
CA LEU A 318 -30.89 0.44 20.39
C LEU A 318 -30.74 -0.76 19.47
N ALA A 319 -30.95 -0.55 18.18
CA ALA A 319 -31.04 -1.63 17.20
C ALA A 319 -29.68 -2.24 16.89
N ARG A 320 -28.67 -1.43 16.56
CA ARG A 320 -27.32 -1.86 16.21
C ARG A 320 -26.32 -0.72 16.27
N PHE A 321 -25.05 -1.09 16.40
CA PHE A 321 -23.92 -0.19 16.14
C PHE A 321 -23.30 -0.52 14.79
N VAL A 322 -23.02 0.50 14.01
CA VAL A 322 -22.36 0.40 12.70
C VAL A 322 -21.04 1.16 12.78
N ILE A 323 -19.94 0.47 12.48
CA ILE A 323 -18.60 1.04 12.45
C ILE A 323 -18.21 1.15 10.97
N ASP A 324 -18.44 2.34 10.41
CA ASP A 324 -18.06 2.62 9.03
C ASP A 324 -16.56 2.94 8.96
N GLU A 325 -15.92 2.62 7.83
CA GLU A 325 -14.47 2.71 7.61
C GLU A 325 -13.67 2.03 8.75
N ALA A 326 -14.07 0.80 9.09
CA ALA A 326 -13.53 0.05 10.22
C ALA A 326 -12.01 -0.20 10.15
N HIS A 327 -11.38 -0.03 8.98
CA HIS A 327 -9.92 -0.06 8.84
C HIS A 327 -9.19 1.02 9.67
N CYS A 328 -9.89 2.09 10.08
CA CYS A 328 -9.34 3.09 11.00
C CYS A 328 -9.00 2.54 12.40
N VAL A 329 -9.44 1.33 12.74
CA VAL A 329 -9.05 0.60 13.97
C VAL A 329 -7.59 0.13 13.89
N ASP A 330 -7.10 -0.17 12.69
CA ASP A 330 -5.77 -0.72 12.50
C ASP A 330 -4.67 0.30 12.85
N GLN A 331 -3.97 0.05 13.95
CA GLN A 331 -2.88 0.91 14.45
C GLN A 331 -1.72 1.03 13.45
N TRP A 332 -1.60 0.07 12.55
CA TRP A 332 -0.59 0.00 11.51
C TRP A 332 -1.11 0.48 10.15
N GLY A 333 -2.40 0.81 10.07
CA GLY A 333 -3.07 1.28 8.86
C GLY A 333 -2.73 2.73 8.51
N HIS A 334 -2.96 3.09 7.24
CA HIS A 334 -2.71 4.43 6.70
C HIS A 334 -3.59 5.51 7.36
N ASP A 335 -4.82 5.16 7.77
CA ASP A 335 -5.85 6.07 8.29
C ASP A 335 -6.15 5.81 9.78
N PHE A 336 -5.17 5.32 10.54
CA PHE A 336 -5.32 5.03 11.96
C PHE A 336 -5.90 6.21 12.74
N ARG A 337 -6.89 5.89 13.59
CA ARG A 337 -7.52 6.86 14.51
C ARG A 337 -7.62 6.28 15.91
N PRO A 338 -6.99 6.91 16.93
CA PRO A 338 -6.96 6.39 18.28
C PRO A 338 -8.35 6.11 18.88
N ASP A 339 -9.34 6.96 18.58
CA ASP A 339 -10.69 6.80 19.10
C ASP A 339 -11.43 5.58 18.51
N TYR A 340 -11.05 5.09 17.32
CA TYR A 340 -11.60 3.84 16.78
C TYR A 340 -11.19 2.61 17.59
N VAL A 341 -9.99 2.58 18.15
CA VAL A 341 -9.51 1.48 19.00
C VAL A 341 -10.34 1.41 20.28
N ARG A 342 -10.78 2.56 20.76
CA ARG A 342 -11.56 2.69 21.99
C ARG A 342 -13.03 2.29 21.84
N LEU A 343 -13.51 2.03 20.62
CA LEU A 343 -14.91 1.64 20.36
C LEU A 343 -15.28 0.26 20.92
N ASP A 344 -14.31 -0.52 21.38
CA ASP A 344 -14.51 -1.80 22.07
C ASP A 344 -15.44 -1.69 23.31
N TRP A 345 -15.49 -0.50 23.95
CA TRP A 345 -16.37 -0.26 25.09
C TRP A 345 -17.85 -0.44 24.73
N LEU A 346 -18.25 -0.18 23.48
CA LEU A 346 -19.63 -0.39 23.02
C LEU A 346 -20.05 -1.85 23.20
N ARG A 347 -19.16 -2.79 22.90
CA ARG A 347 -19.43 -4.22 23.10
C ARG A 347 -19.46 -4.59 24.58
N ARG A 348 -18.64 -3.98 25.41
CA ARG A 348 -18.61 -4.26 26.86
C ARG A 348 -19.87 -3.78 27.56
N GLU A 349 -20.30 -2.57 27.25
CA GLU A 349 -21.46 -1.96 27.88
C GLU A 349 -22.81 -2.46 27.31
N TYR A 350 -22.83 -2.76 25.99
CA TYR A 350 -24.05 -3.16 25.27
C TYR A 350 -23.90 -4.54 24.61
N PRO A 351 -23.70 -5.62 25.39
CA PRO A 351 -23.29 -6.92 24.85
C PRO A 351 -24.34 -7.59 23.97
N ARG A 352 -25.60 -7.19 24.02
CA ARG A 352 -26.71 -7.73 23.23
C ARG A 352 -26.98 -6.98 21.93
N VAL A 353 -26.37 -5.81 21.75
CA VAL A 353 -26.54 -5.00 20.54
C VAL A 353 -25.58 -5.52 19.47
N PRO A 354 -26.06 -5.90 18.27
CA PRO A 354 -25.18 -6.37 17.23
C PRO A 354 -24.30 -5.24 16.67
N LEU A 355 -23.08 -5.62 16.30
CA LEU A 355 -22.11 -4.77 15.64
C LEU A 355 -22.04 -5.09 14.15
N MET A 356 -22.03 -4.05 13.30
CA MET A 356 -21.73 -4.16 11.89
C MET A 356 -20.50 -3.32 11.59
N ALA A 357 -19.41 -3.95 11.15
CA ALA A 357 -18.20 -3.28 10.71
C ALA A 357 -18.10 -3.31 9.19
N LEU A 358 -17.80 -2.18 8.57
CA LEU A 358 -17.71 -2.06 7.11
C LEU A 358 -16.41 -1.35 6.73
N THR A 359 -15.76 -1.85 5.71
CA THR A 359 -14.61 -1.19 5.09
C THR A 359 -14.46 -1.54 3.61
N ALA A 360 -13.81 -0.65 2.86
CA ALA A 360 -13.44 -0.88 1.47
C ALA A 360 -11.99 -1.33 1.30
N THR A 361 -11.18 -1.22 2.33
CA THR A 361 -9.73 -1.35 2.26
C THR A 361 -9.22 -1.99 3.55
N ALA A 362 -9.20 -3.31 3.59
CA ALA A 362 -8.55 -4.05 4.63
C ALA A 362 -7.89 -5.29 4.03
N ARG A 363 -6.67 -5.57 4.48
CA ARG A 363 -6.00 -6.84 4.18
C ARG A 363 -6.67 -7.96 4.98
N ILE A 364 -6.51 -9.19 4.52
CA ILE A 364 -7.11 -10.35 5.18
C ILE A 364 -6.71 -10.42 6.66
N ASP A 365 -5.44 -10.21 6.95
CA ASP A 365 -4.90 -10.23 8.33
C ASP A 365 -5.53 -9.13 9.20
N THR A 366 -5.75 -7.96 8.62
CA THR A 366 -6.35 -6.79 9.29
C THR A 366 -7.83 -7.04 9.66
N VAL A 367 -8.57 -7.86 8.90
CA VAL A 367 -9.99 -8.17 9.21
C VAL A 367 -10.12 -8.88 10.55
N GLU A 368 -9.28 -9.88 10.82
CA GLU A 368 -9.29 -10.61 12.09
C GLU A 368 -8.91 -9.69 13.28
N ASP A 369 -7.96 -8.80 13.06
CA ASP A 369 -7.53 -7.83 14.07
C ASP A 369 -8.63 -6.81 14.40
N ILE A 370 -9.31 -6.28 13.39
CA ILE A 370 -10.45 -5.36 13.58
C ILE A 370 -11.57 -6.06 14.37
N GLN A 371 -11.94 -7.29 13.99
CA GLN A 371 -12.98 -8.05 14.70
C GLN A 371 -12.62 -8.25 16.18
N ARG A 372 -11.36 -8.57 16.46
CA ARG A 372 -10.85 -8.75 17.82
C ARG A 372 -10.89 -7.45 18.62
N HIS A 373 -10.44 -6.34 18.04
CA HIS A 373 -10.46 -5.04 18.70
C HIS A 373 -11.88 -4.55 18.99
N LEU A 374 -12.81 -4.74 18.08
CA LEU A 374 -14.20 -4.35 18.27
C LEU A 374 -14.99 -5.35 19.15
N GLY A 375 -14.39 -6.48 19.55
CA GLY A 375 -15.04 -7.52 20.33
C GLY A 375 -16.22 -8.17 19.61
N MET A 376 -16.16 -8.29 18.27
CA MET A 376 -17.22 -8.92 17.48
C MET A 376 -17.34 -10.41 17.80
N ARG A 377 -18.58 -10.92 17.83
CA ARG A 377 -18.90 -12.30 18.24
C ARG A 377 -19.56 -13.04 17.09
N ASP A 378 -19.00 -14.17 16.71
CA ASP A 378 -19.53 -15.03 15.64
C ASP A 378 -20.00 -14.22 14.42
N ALA A 379 -19.16 -13.26 14.01
CA ALA A 379 -19.52 -12.34 12.95
C ALA A 379 -19.63 -13.05 11.60
N LEU A 380 -20.69 -12.74 10.88
CA LEU A 380 -20.77 -13.09 9.46
C LEU A 380 -19.77 -12.23 8.68
N VAL A 381 -18.76 -12.83 8.08
CA VAL A 381 -17.76 -12.12 7.29
C VAL A 381 -18.10 -12.25 5.82
N LEU A 382 -18.47 -11.15 5.20
CA LEU A 382 -18.79 -11.04 3.78
C LEU A 382 -17.64 -10.34 3.07
N ARG A 383 -17.08 -11.00 2.05
CA ARG A 383 -15.92 -10.49 1.31
C ARG A 383 -16.23 -10.47 -0.18
N GLN A 384 -16.17 -9.31 -0.76
CA GLN A 384 -16.21 -9.15 -2.21
C GLN A 384 -14.81 -8.97 -2.77
N SER A 385 -14.62 -9.38 -4.03
CA SER A 385 -13.37 -9.14 -4.75
C SER A 385 -13.08 -7.64 -4.85
N PHE A 386 -11.82 -7.29 -4.65
CA PHE A 386 -11.31 -5.93 -4.89
C PHE A 386 -11.18 -5.61 -6.39
N ASN A 387 -11.40 -6.58 -7.27
CA ASN A 387 -11.32 -6.35 -8.70
C ASN A 387 -12.43 -5.39 -9.17
N ARG A 388 -12.02 -4.36 -9.90
CA ARG A 388 -12.90 -3.40 -10.56
C ARG A 388 -12.72 -3.52 -12.08
N PRO A 389 -13.43 -4.44 -12.74
CA PRO A 389 -13.21 -4.74 -14.16
C PRO A 389 -13.44 -3.53 -15.08
N ASN A 390 -14.25 -2.58 -14.65
CA ASN A 390 -14.55 -1.35 -15.40
C ASN A 390 -13.50 -0.24 -15.26
N LEU A 391 -12.43 -0.44 -14.47
CA LEU A 391 -11.34 0.53 -14.36
C LEU A 391 -10.16 0.09 -15.23
N THR A 392 -9.56 0.99 -15.96
CA THR A 392 -8.28 0.77 -16.63
C THR A 392 -7.17 1.46 -15.87
N TYR A 393 -5.98 0.84 -15.83
CA TYR A 393 -4.85 1.39 -15.08
C TYR A 393 -3.68 1.64 -16.01
N SER A 394 -3.11 2.85 -15.95
CA SER A 394 -1.88 3.17 -16.66
C SER A 394 -0.91 3.98 -15.80
N VAL A 395 0.36 3.64 -15.89
CA VAL A 395 1.46 4.32 -15.20
C VAL A 395 2.38 4.96 -16.22
N ARG A 396 2.59 6.27 -16.10
CA ARG A 396 3.36 7.08 -17.06
C ARG A 396 4.49 7.82 -16.36
N PRO A 397 5.70 7.85 -16.93
CA PRO A 397 6.78 8.67 -16.38
C PRO A 397 6.48 10.15 -16.60
N LYS A 398 6.80 10.98 -15.60
CA LYS A 398 6.74 12.45 -15.75
C LYS A 398 7.79 12.95 -16.71
N ARG A 399 7.38 13.72 -17.70
CA ARG A 399 8.32 14.45 -18.57
C ARG A 399 8.90 15.65 -17.81
N ARG A 400 10.19 15.91 -17.98
CA ARG A 400 10.87 17.08 -17.40
C ARG A 400 10.35 18.37 -18.00
N GLY A 401 10.50 19.48 -17.26
CA GLY A 401 10.21 20.83 -17.79
C GLY A 401 8.72 21.17 -17.93
N GLY A 402 7.85 20.58 -17.11
CA GLY A 402 6.42 20.91 -17.13
C GLY A 402 5.57 20.04 -18.04
N GLY A 403 6.17 19.12 -18.82
CA GLY A 403 5.48 18.29 -19.81
C GLY A 403 4.42 17.33 -19.24
N VAL A 404 4.36 17.17 -17.91
CA VAL A 404 3.28 16.40 -17.26
C VAL A 404 1.92 17.10 -17.40
N LEU A 405 1.91 18.43 -17.38
CA LEU A 405 0.68 19.20 -17.53
C LEU A 405 0.17 19.10 -18.99
N ASP A 406 1.10 19.15 -19.97
CA ASP A 406 0.77 18.94 -21.39
C ASP A 406 0.15 17.56 -21.60
N ASP A 407 0.75 16.52 -20.98
CA ASP A 407 0.27 15.14 -21.08
C ASP A 407 -1.11 14.95 -20.47
N MET A 408 -1.37 15.57 -19.32
CA MET A 408 -2.68 15.53 -18.66
C MET A 408 -3.74 16.27 -19.48
N ALA A 409 -3.41 17.47 -19.98
CA ALA A 409 -4.33 18.26 -20.78
C ALA A 409 -4.67 17.54 -22.10
N ALA A 410 -3.68 16.99 -22.80
CA ALA A 410 -3.88 16.21 -24.01
C ALA A 410 -4.77 14.97 -23.75
N PHE A 411 -4.54 14.27 -22.63
CA PHE A 411 -5.36 13.12 -22.23
C PHE A 411 -6.82 13.53 -21.99
N ILE A 412 -7.07 14.60 -21.23
CA ILE A 412 -8.41 15.08 -20.92
C ILE A 412 -9.12 15.55 -22.19
N GLN A 413 -8.46 16.37 -23.03
CA GLN A 413 -9.07 16.91 -24.25
C GLN A 413 -9.37 15.83 -25.27
N ALA A 414 -8.46 14.85 -25.44
CA ALA A 414 -8.63 13.80 -26.46
C ALA A 414 -9.69 12.75 -26.07
N ARG A 415 -9.87 12.47 -24.78
CA ARG A 415 -10.67 11.31 -24.33
C ARG A 415 -11.82 11.67 -23.41
N HIS A 416 -11.73 12.79 -22.68
CA HIS A 416 -12.61 13.14 -21.57
C HIS A 416 -13.05 14.61 -21.58
N ALA A 417 -13.16 15.24 -22.75
CA ALA A 417 -13.47 16.68 -22.90
C ALA A 417 -14.75 17.11 -22.15
N ASN A 418 -15.74 16.23 -22.07
CA ASN A 418 -17.03 16.47 -21.41
C ASN A 418 -17.25 15.66 -20.16
N ASP A 419 -16.26 14.91 -19.70
CA ASP A 419 -16.37 13.98 -18.59
C ASP A 419 -15.97 14.60 -17.27
N CYS A 420 -16.57 14.11 -16.18
CA CYS A 420 -16.11 14.44 -14.82
C CYS A 420 -14.87 13.65 -14.45
N GLY A 421 -13.92 14.33 -13.82
CA GLY A 421 -12.68 13.70 -13.36
C GLY A 421 -12.07 14.36 -12.15
N ILE A 422 -11.13 13.62 -11.55
CA ILE A 422 -10.37 14.03 -10.35
C ILE A 422 -8.88 13.95 -10.67
N ILE A 423 -8.13 14.97 -10.27
CA ILE A 423 -6.66 15.01 -10.36
C ILE A 423 -6.11 15.12 -8.93
N TYR A 424 -5.36 14.11 -8.50
CA TYR A 424 -4.71 14.10 -7.19
C TYR A 424 -3.30 14.67 -7.26
N CYS A 425 -3.02 15.66 -6.41
CA CYS A 425 -1.73 16.30 -6.24
C CYS A 425 -1.18 16.10 -4.82
N LEU A 426 0.14 16.12 -4.69
CA LEU A 426 0.81 15.93 -3.40
C LEU A 426 0.65 17.12 -2.45
N SER A 427 0.72 18.34 -2.95
CA SER A 427 0.68 19.55 -2.13
C SER A 427 -0.50 20.47 -2.48
N ARG A 428 -0.91 21.32 -1.53
CA ARG A 428 -1.92 22.36 -1.73
C ARG A 428 -1.55 23.28 -2.91
N ARG A 429 -0.30 23.73 -2.92
CA ARG A 429 0.23 24.60 -3.97
C ARG A 429 0.22 23.95 -5.35
N ASP A 430 0.51 22.63 -5.42
CA ASP A 430 0.42 21.90 -6.70
C ASP A 430 -1.04 21.87 -7.19
N CYS A 431 -2.03 21.69 -6.29
CA CYS A 431 -3.45 21.74 -6.65
C CYS A 431 -3.85 23.08 -7.25
N GLU A 432 -3.45 24.18 -6.61
CA GLU A 432 -3.73 25.54 -7.04
C GLU A 432 -3.09 25.82 -8.42
N ASN A 433 -1.80 25.50 -8.57
CA ASN A 433 -1.05 25.72 -9.80
C ASN A 433 -1.63 24.89 -10.97
N VAL A 434 -1.85 23.58 -10.76
CA VAL A 434 -2.38 22.69 -11.81
C VAL A 434 -3.79 23.12 -12.22
N ALA A 435 -4.67 23.48 -11.27
CA ALA A 435 -6.01 23.94 -11.59
C ALA A 435 -6.01 25.26 -12.39
N SER A 436 -5.15 26.22 -11.98
CA SER A 436 -4.96 27.49 -12.67
C SER A 436 -4.41 27.30 -14.09
N ASP A 437 -3.36 26.50 -14.21
CA ASP A 437 -2.67 26.27 -15.48
C ASP A 437 -3.54 25.49 -16.49
N LEU A 438 -4.33 24.51 -16.03
CA LEU A 438 -5.31 23.80 -16.88
C LEU A 438 -6.34 24.77 -17.46
N GLY A 439 -6.81 25.74 -16.65
CA GLY A 439 -7.71 26.78 -17.12
C GLY A 439 -7.05 27.76 -18.10
N ALA A 440 -5.90 28.32 -17.70
CA ALA A 440 -5.25 29.39 -18.44
C ALA A 440 -4.61 28.94 -19.76
N LYS A 441 -3.96 27.75 -19.78
CA LYS A 441 -3.19 27.29 -20.94
C LYS A 441 -4.00 26.39 -21.88
N TYR A 442 -4.96 25.62 -21.35
CA TYR A 442 -5.66 24.58 -22.12
C TYR A 442 -7.18 24.75 -22.16
N GLY A 443 -7.73 25.77 -21.49
CA GLY A 443 -9.17 26.02 -21.47
C GLY A 443 -10.00 24.98 -20.69
N ILE A 444 -9.34 24.10 -19.91
CA ILE A 444 -10.00 23.08 -19.11
C ILE A 444 -10.47 23.71 -17.79
N ARG A 445 -11.78 23.85 -17.61
CA ARG A 445 -12.37 24.41 -16.37
C ARG A 445 -12.15 23.46 -15.21
N ALA A 446 -11.14 23.74 -14.39
CA ALA A 446 -10.79 23.01 -13.19
C ALA A 446 -10.85 23.90 -11.94
N ARG A 447 -11.13 23.29 -10.78
CA ARG A 447 -11.08 23.97 -9.48
C ARG A 447 -10.22 23.16 -8.52
N HIS A 448 -9.43 23.86 -7.70
CA HIS A 448 -8.62 23.20 -6.66
C HIS A 448 -9.44 22.93 -5.40
N PHE A 449 -9.09 21.85 -4.69
CA PHE A 449 -9.71 21.46 -3.43
C PHE A 449 -8.66 20.88 -2.47
N HIS A 450 -8.54 21.47 -1.28
CA HIS A 450 -7.60 20.99 -0.25
C HIS A 450 -8.03 21.42 1.16
N ALA A 451 -7.40 20.86 2.18
CA ALA A 451 -7.75 21.11 3.59
C ALA A 451 -7.61 22.58 4.02
N GLY A 452 -6.80 23.39 3.32
CA GLY A 452 -6.61 24.81 3.62
C GLY A 452 -7.71 25.75 3.15
N LEU A 453 -8.74 25.25 2.42
CA LEU A 453 -9.91 26.05 2.05
C LEU A 453 -10.89 26.15 3.23
N ASP A 454 -11.65 27.22 3.27
CA ASP A 454 -12.74 27.40 4.24
C ASP A 454 -13.86 26.36 4.02
N VAL A 455 -14.62 26.06 5.06
CA VAL A 455 -15.68 25.03 4.99
C VAL A 455 -16.73 25.39 3.94
N SER A 456 -17.15 26.66 3.87
CA SER A 456 -18.10 27.16 2.89
C SER A 456 -17.60 27.01 1.46
N ASP A 457 -16.32 27.29 1.22
CA ASP A 457 -15.71 27.12 -0.11
C ASP A 457 -15.63 25.64 -0.51
N LYS A 458 -15.28 24.76 0.42
CA LYS A 458 -15.25 23.31 0.18
C LYS A 458 -16.63 22.81 -0.24
N LEU A 459 -17.68 23.17 0.49
CA LEU A 459 -19.04 22.77 0.17
C LEU A 459 -19.47 23.30 -1.19
N ARG A 460 -19.26 24.59 -1.47
CA ARG A 460 -19.60 25.21 -2.75
C ARG A 460 -18.86 24.58 -3.93
N ILE A 461 -17.57 24.31 -3.79
CA ILE A 461 -16.77 23.67 -4.85
C ILE A 461 -17.27 22.26 -5.09
N GLN A 462 -17.55 21.49 -4.05
CA GLN A 462 -18.06 20.13 -4.16
C GLN A 462 -19.43 20.12 -4.85
N GLU A 463 -20.39 20.92 -4.41
CA GLU A 463 -21.74 21.02 -5.00
C GLU A 463 -21.70 21.44 -6.48
N ASN A 464 -20.85 22.41 -6.82
CA ASN A 464 -20.68 22.85 -8.20
C ASN A 464 -20.06 21.78 -9.10
N TRP A 465 -19.17 20.93 -8.55
CA TRP A 465 -18.61 19.79 -9.28
C TRP A 465 -19.63 18.65 -9.40
N GLU A 466 -20.36 18.35 -8.33
CA GLU A 466 -21.40 17.33 -8.33
C GLU A 466 -22.53 17.67 -9.31
N SER A 467 -22.95 18.95 -9.38
CA SER A 467 -23.95 19.45 -10.34
C SER A 467 -23.40 19.61 -11.78
N GLY A 468 -22.09 19.47 -11.99
CA GLY A 468 -21.44 19.52 -13.30
C GLY A 468 -21.20 20.94 -13.85
N GLN A 469 -21.26 21.99 -13.01
CA GLN A 469 -20.90 23.36 -13.42
C GLN A 469 -19.44 23.45 -13.89
N PHE A 470 -18.58 22.65 -13.35
CA PHE A 470 -17.24 22.35 -13.90
C PHE A 470 -16.96 20.84 -13.78
N LYS A 471 -16.05 20.35 -14.63
CA LYS A 471 -15.86 18.90 -14.81
C LYS A 471 -14.66 18.34 -14.05
N VAL A 472 -13.63 19.13 -13.81
CA VAL A 472 -12.37 18.66 -13.26
C VAL A 472 -12.10 19.28 -11.90
N ILE A 473 -11.89 18.44 -10.89
CA ILE A 473 -11.42 18.85 -9.58
C ILE A 473 -9.95 18.43 -9.40
N VAL A 474 -9.13 19.38 -8.94
CA VAL A 474 -7.71 19.13 -8.66
C VAL A 474 -7.53 19.17 -7.15
N ALA A 475 -7.17 18.05 -6.54
CA ALA A 475 -7.26 17.94 -5.10
C ALA A 475 -6.07 17.25 -4.46
N THR A 476 -5.88 17.51 -3.16
CA THR A 476 -5.10 16.63 -2.30
C THR A 476 -5.98 15.47 -1.82
N ILE A 477 -5.40 14.52 -1.05
CA ILE A 477 -6.14 13.44 -0.39
C ILE A 477 -7.30 13.95 0.50
N ALA A 478 -7.35 15.25 0.81
CA ALA A 478 -8.47 15.86 1.53
C ALA A 478 -9.80 15.81 0.75
N PHE A 479 -9.74 15.71 -0.58
CA PHE A 479 -10.89 15.40 -1.42
C PHE A 479 -10.97 13.88 -1.57
N GLY A 480 -11.48 13.25 -0.55
CA GLY A 480 -11.36 11.83 -0.40
C GLY A 480 -12.63 11.16 0.12
N MET A 481 -12.58 10.63 1.33
CA MET A 481 -13.71 9.94 1.95
C MET A 481 -14.97 10.84 1.94
N GLY A 482 -16.10 10.28 1.55
CA GLY A 482 -17.38 11.02 1.50
C GLY A 482 -17.86 11.48 0.12
N ILE A 483 -17.05 11.36 -0.91
CA ILE A 483 -17.47 11.70 -2.28
C ILE A 483 -18.20 10.53 -2.90
N ASP A 484 -19.44 10.74 -3.32
CA ASP A 484 -20.30 9.70 -3.92
C ASP A 484 -20.86 10.11 -5.27
N LYS A 485 -20.01 10.62 -6.17
CA LYS A 485 -20.37 10.92 -7.55
C LYS A 485 -20.17 9.66 -8.40
N ALA A 486 -21.26 9.20 -9.02
CA ALA A 486 -21.29 7.93 -9.75
C ALA A 486 -20.51 7.97 -11.09
N ASP A 487 -20.54 9.12 -11.76
CA ASP A 487 -20.15 9.33 -13.17
C ASP A 487 -18.73 9.90 -13.34
N VAL A 488 -17.82 9.69 -12.39
CA VAL A 488 -16.41 10.05 -12.56
C VAL A 488 -15.77 9.13 -13.60
N ARG A 489 -15.33 9.70 -14.73
CA ARG A 489 -14.77 8.92 -15.84
C ARG A 489 -13.27 8.78 -15.80
N PHE A 490 -12.55 9.65 -15.10
CA PHE A 490 -11.12 9.50 -14.95
C PHE A 490 -10.63 9.97 -13.58
N VAL A 491 -9.58 9.30 -13.12
CA VAL A 491 -8.77 9.72 -11.97
C VAL A 491 -7.32 9.80 -12.39
N ILE A 492 -6.74 10.98 -12.28
CA ILE A 492 -5.32 11.22 -12.57
C ILE A 492 -4.58 11.45 -11.28
N HIS A 493 -3.48 10.73 -11.08
CA HIS A 493 -2.50 11.06 -10.06
C HIS A 493 -1.37 11.88 -10.70
N HIS A 494 -1.35 13.19 -10.40
CA HIS A 494 -0.25 14.05 -10.80
C HIS A 494 1.08 13.64 -10.18
N SER A 495 1.05 13.06 -9.00
CA SER A 495 2.21 12.60 -8.26
C SER A 495 1.93 11.24 -7.63
N MET A 496 3.00 10.51 -7.30
CA MET A 496 2.91 9.19 -6.70
C MET A 496 2.12 9.23 -5.38
N PRO A 497 1.16 8.30 -5.14
CA PRO A 497 0.45 8.18 -3.87
C PRO A 497 1.37 7.62 -2.77
N LYS A 498 0.94 7.75 -1.50
CA LYS A 498 1.73 7.30 -0.34
C LYS A 498 1.72 5.78 -0.14
N SER A 499 0.64 5.12 -0.56
CA SER A 499 0.46 3.67 -0.42
C SER A 499 -0.41 3.11 -1.56
N LEU A 500 -0.34 1.80 -1.81
CA LEU A 500 -1.23 1.13 -2.77
C LEU A 500 -2.68 1.11 -2.29
N GLU A 501 -2.89 1.09 -0.99
CA GLU A 501 -4.20 1.21 -0.37
C GLU A 501 -4.85 2.57 -0.68
N GLY A 502 -4.12 3.67 -0.43
CA GLY A 502 -4.56 5.02 -0.81
C GLY A 502 -4.81 5.13 -2.31
N TYR A 503 -3.92 4.59 -3.13
CA TYR A 503 -4.10 4.55 -4.59
C TYR A 503 -5.39 3.83 -4.98
N TYR A 504 -5.69 2.69 -4.37
CA TYR A 504 -6.91 1.94 -4.63
C TYR A 504 -8.17 2.71 -4.19
N GLN A 505 -8.14 3.35 -3.02
CA GLN A 505 -9.24 4.20 -2.55
C GLN A 505 -9.49 5.39 -3.48
N GLU A 506 -8.43 6.05 -3.93
CA GLU A 506 -8.47 7.23 -4.79
C GLU A 506 -8.96 6.86 -6.19
N THR A 507 -8.41 5.81 -6.81
CA THR A 507 -8.87 5.30 -8.11
C THR A 507 -10.27 4.71 -8.04
N GLY A 508 -10.65 4.13 -6.91
CA GLY A 508 -11.98 3.56 -6.66
C GLY A 508 -13.14 4.56 -6.74
N ARG A 509 -12.84 5.88 -6.81
CA ARG A 509 -13.85 6.93 -7.03
C ARG A 509 -14.36 6.96 -8.47
N ALA A 510 -13.56 6.47 -9.42
CA ALA A 510 -13.95 6.36 -10.80
C ALA A 510 -14.97 5.22 -11.01
N GLY A 511 -15.90 5.42 -11.93
CA GLY A 511 -16.81 4.39 -12.44
C GLY A 511 -17.66 3.67 -11.39
N ARG A 512 -18.22 4.36 -10.41
CA ARG A 512 -19.11 3.76 -9.42
C ARG A 512 -20.43 3.28 -10.01
N ASP A 513 -20.81 3.84 -11.14
CA ASP A 513 -21.96 3.42 -11.97
C ASP A 513 -21.69 2.16 -12.81
N GLY A 514 -20.50 1.58 -12.72
CA GLY A 514 -20.10 0.39 -13.48
C GLY A 514 -19.59 0.68 -14.90
N ARG A 515 -19.64 1.93 -15.37
CA ARG A 515 -19.13 2.30 -16.69
C ARG A 515 -17.61 2.36 -16.71
N GLN A 516 -17.05 2.15 -17.92
CA GLN A 516 -15.60 2.21 -18.13
C GLN A 516 -15.03 3.56 -17.69
N SER A 517 -13.93 3.52 -16.98
CA SER A 517 -13.25 4.69 -16.44
C SER A 517 -11.73 4.48 -16.39
N GLU A 518 -10.96 5.56 -16.50
CA GLU A 518 -9.52 5.49 -16.66
C GLU A 518 -8.78 6.04 -15.45
N CYS A 519 -7.79 5.29 -14.99
CA CYS A 519 -6.90 5.67 -13.89
C CYS A 519 -5.48 5.83 -14.44
N VAL A 520 -4.97 7.05 -14.40
CA VAL A 520 -3.63 7.40 -14.92
C VAL A 520 -2.76 7.90 -13.79
N LEU A 521 -1.61 7.26 -13.58
CA LEU A 521 -0.65 7.69 -12.58
C LEU A 521 0.60 8.23 -13.27
N PHE A 522 0.91 9.50 -13.05
CA PHE A 522 2.17 10.11 -13.45
C PHE A 522 3.14 10.07 -12.27
N TRP A 523 4.35 9.59 -12.50
CA TRP A 523 5.34 9.46 -11.44
C TRP A 523 6.74 9.80 -11.89
N ALA A 524 7.56 10.19 -10.93
CA ALA A 524 9.00 10.37 -11.07
C ALA A 524 9.67 9.98 -9.74
N MET A 525 10.96 9.64 -9.79
CA MET A 525 11.73 9.33 -8.58
C MET A 525 11.78 10.51 -7.59
N GLU A 526 11.65 11.72 -8.11
CA GLU A 526 11.56 12.95 -7.31
C GLU A 526 10.31 12.99 -6.42
N ASP A 527 9.21 12.35 -6.84
CA ASP A 527 8.00 12.22 -6.02
C ASP A 527 8.25 11.29 -4.83
N ALA A 528 8.92 10.15 -5.06
CA ALA A 528 9.28 9.21 -4.00
C ALA A 528 10.16 9.88 -2.94
N ARG A 529 11.18 10.65 -3.36
CA ARG A 529 12.05 11.38 -2.43
C ARG A 529 11.32 12.43 -1.62
N LYS A 530 10.42 13.19 -2.25
CA LYS A 530 9.61 14.19 -1.52
C LYS A 530 8.75 13.51 -0.46
N LEU A 531 8.10 12.39 -0.81
CA LEU A 531 7.30 11.62 0.11
C LEU A 531 8.13 11.01 1.23
N GLU A 532 9.30 10.45 0.91
CA GLU A 532 10.23 9.92 1.91
C GLU A 532 10.66 11.00 2.91
N THR A 533 11.04 12.20 2.43
CA THR A 533 11.38 13.33 3.28
C THR A 533 10.19 13.70 4.17
N MET A 534 8.99 13.83 3.61
CA MET A 534 7.79 14.15 4.39
C MET A 534 7.47 13.11 5.47
N ILE A 535 7.70 11.81 5.17
CA ILE A 535 7.50 10.73 6.14
C ILE A 535 8.53 10.81 7.26
N ARG A 536 9.80 11.05 6.94
CA ARG A 536 10.88 11.13 7.92
C ARG A 536 10.81 12.38 8.79
N ASP A 537 10.32 13.50 8.23
CA ASP A 537 10.18 14.79 8.93
C ASP A 537 8.88 14.88 9.74
N SER A 538 8.05 13.85 9.75
CA SER A 538 6.81 13.82 10.55
C SER A 538 7.15 13.72 12.03
N SER A 539 6.86 14.79 12.79
CA SER A 539 7.11 14.87 14.24
C SER A 539 6.19 13.97 15.06
N ASP A 540 5.05 13.56 14.48
CA ASP A 540 3.95 12.93 15.22
C ASP A 540 3.96 11.39 15.06
N ALA A 541 4.83 10.86 14.17
CA ALA A 541 4.91 9.44 13.89
C ALA A 541 6.01 8.75 14.73
N SER A 542 5.68 7.61 15.34
CA SER A 542 6.68 6.76 15.98
C SER A 542 7.67 6.17 14.96
N PRO A 543 8.88 5.78 15.37
CA PRO A 543 9.87 5.16 14.47
C PRO A 543 9.32 3.95 13.70
N SER A 544 8.49 3.12 14.35
CA SER A 544 7.82 1.98 13.72
C SER A 544 6.80 2.40 12.66
N GLN A 545 6.03 3.45 12.90
CA GLN A 545 5.10 4.01 11.91
C GLN A 545 5.85 4.61 10.72
N VAL A 546 6.96 5.31 10.95
CA VAL A 546 7.83 5.82 9.87
C VAL A 546 8.33 4.68 8.98
N GLN A 547 8.84 3.59 9.58
CA GLN A 547 9.30 2.42 8.81
C GLN A 547 8.17 1.79 7.99
N LEU A 548 6.98 1.65 8.57
CA LEU A 548 5.83 1.09 7.87
C LEU A 548 5.42 1.96 6.67
N GLN A 549 5.34 3.28 6.87
CA GLN A 549 5.02 4.22 5.79
C GLN A 549 6.08 4.20 4.67
N LEU A 550 7.35 4.05 5.02
CA LEU A 550 8.43 3.88 4.05
C LEU A 550 8.30 2.57 3.27
N ARG A 551 7.95 1.45 3.92
CA ARG A 551 7.67 0.17 3.24
C ARG A 551 6.51 0.30 2.26
N SER A 552 5.41 0.95 2.66
CA SER A 552 4.27 1.22 1.78
C SER A 552 4.66 2.09 0.57
N LEU A 553 5.49 3.11 0.79
CA LEU A 553 6.02 3.96 -0.27
C LEU A 553 6.87 3.16 -1.27
N HIS A 554 7.75 2.27 -0.78
CA HIS A 554 8.57 1.40 -1.64
C HIS A 554 7.72 0.42 -2.46
N GLN A 555 6.59 -0.07 -1.91
CA GLN A 555 5.65 -0.90 -2.67
C GLN A 555 5.02 -0.13 -3.83
N VAL A 556 4.59 1.12 -3.62
CA VAL A 556 4.09 1.98 -4.70
C VAL A 556 5.17 2.25 -5.74
N GLN A 557 6.40 2.48 -5.30
CA GLN A 557 7.54 2.70 -6.20
C GLN A 557 7.80 1.47 -7.06
N ALA A 558 7.80 0.27 -6.49
CA ALA A 558 7.92 -0.99 -7.21
C ALA A 558 6.77 -1.18 -8.20
N PHE A 559 5.53 -0.88 -7.80
CA PHE A 559 4.37 -0.87 -8.68
C PHE A 559 4.55 0.08 -9.88
N CYS A 560 5.05 1.28 -9.66
CA CYS A 560 5.30 2.25 -10.74
C CYS A 560 6.41 1.81 -11.69
N GLN A 561 7.44 1.14 -11.17
CA GLN A 561 8.60 0.69 -11.94
C GLN A 561 8.34 -0.57 -12.76
N SER A 562 7.44 -1.44 -12.31
CA SER A 562 7.13 -2.70 -13.01
C SER A 562 6.58 -2.44 -14.39
N LEU A 563 7.12 -3.16 -15.40
CA LEU A 563 6.67 -3.15 -16.81
C LEU A 563 6.10 -4.50 -17.26
N THR A 564 6.22 -5.54 -16.43
CA THR A 564 5.84 -6.91 -16.78
C THR A 564 4.60 -7.36 -16.03
N GLU A 565 4.53 -7.09 -14.72
CA GLU A 565 3.42 -7.57 -13.90
C GLU A 565 2.13 -6.80 -14.21
N CYS A 566 1.03 -7.50 -14.39
CA CYS A 566 -0.28 -6.88 -14.58
C CYS A 566 -0.61 -5.93 -13.41
N ARG A 567 -1.08 -4.71 -13.74
CA ARG A 567 -1.42 -3.72 -12.69
C ARG A 567 -2.50 -4.21 -11.75
N ARG A 568 -3.50 -4.94 -12.27
CA ARG A 568 -4.55 -5.53 -11.45
C ARG A 568 -4.01 -6.60 -10.52
N THR A 569 -3.21 -7.53 -11.04
CA THR A 569 -2.58 -8.57 -10.23
C THR A 569 -1.79 -7.96 -9.08
N ASN A 570 -1.02 -6.90 -9.35
CA ASN A 570 -0.22 -6.22 -8.34
C ASN A 570 -1.09 -5.57 -7.24
N ILE A 571 -2.16 -4.84 -7.63
CA ILE A 571 -3.09 -4.23 -6.69
C ILE A 571 -3.83 -5.30 -5.87
N LEU A 572 -4.36 -6.34 -6.51
CA LEU A 572 -5.14 -7.38 -5.84
C LEU A 572 -4.29 -8.23 -4.90
N LYS A 573 -3.06 -8.53 -5.29
CA LYS A 573 -2.06 -9.21 -4.46
C LYS A 573 -1.75 -8.41 -3.17
N TYR A 574 -1.73 -7.09 -3.23
CA TYR A 574 -1.57 -6.25 -2.04
C TYR A 574 -2.66 -6.50 -1.00
N PHE A 575 -3.90 -6.73 -1.45
CA PHE A 575 -5.04 -7.07 -0.58
C PHE A 575 -5.16 -8.56 -0.26
N GLY A 576 -4.20 -9.39 -0.71
CA GLY A 576 -4.19 -10.84 -0.48
C GLY A 576 -5.10 -11.63 -1.42
N GLU A 577 -5.51 -11.03 -2.55
CA GLU A 577 -6.35 -11.67 -3.57
C GLU A 577 -5.48 -12.14 -4.75
N THR A 578 -5.66 -13.39 -5.15
CA THR A 578 -5.02 -13.94 -6.36
C THR A 578 -5.84 -13.56 -7.58
N PHE A 579 -5.19 -13.07 -8.62
CA PHE A 579 -5.84 -12.64 -9.86
C PHE A 579 -5.06 -13.12 -11.07
N ASP A 580 -5.72 -13.81 -11.97
CA ASP A 580 -5.14 -14.26 -13.24
C ASP A 580 -4.97 -13.06 -14.19
N PRO A 581 -3.74 -12.75 -14.65
CA PRO A 581 -3.49 -11.69 -15.62
C PRO A 581 -4.28 -11.81 -16.94
N ALA A 582 -4.66 -13.02 -17.34
CA ALA A 582 -5.48 -13.26 -18.54
C ALA A 582 -6.85 -12.57 -18.43
N LEU A 583 -7.44 -12.54 -17.23
CA LEU A 583 -8.70 -11.86 -16.94
C LEU A 583 -8.59 -10.32 -16.94
N CYS A 584 -7.39 -9.77 -17.09
CA CYS A 584 -7.20 -8.33 -17.27
C CYS A 584 -7.73 -7.85 -18.63
N HIS A 585 -7.82 -8.74 -19.62
CA HIS A 585 -8.25 -8.40 -20.99
C HIS A 585 -7.54 -7.16 -21.56
N ALA A 586 -6.23 -7.06 -21.30
CA ALA A 586 -5.41 -5.92 -21.68
C ALA A 586 -5.95 -4.54 -21.22
N SER A 587 -6.68 -4.48 -20.10
CA SER A 587 -7.20 -3.23 -19.55
C SER A 587 -6.16 -2.45 -18.72
N CYS A 588 -4.89 -2.86 -18.68
CA CYS A 588 -3.82 -2.08 -18.07
C CYS A 588 -2.64 -1.90 -19.04
N ASP A 589 -1.86 -0.85 -18.80
CA ASP A 589 -0.72 -0.48 -19.64
C ASP A 589 0.33 -1.60 -19.78
N ASN A 590 0.55 -2.41 -18.76
CA ASN A 590 1.52 -3.50 -18.82
C ASN A 590 1.01 -4.66 -19.71
N CYS A 591 -0.27 -5.01 -19.63
CA CYS A 591 -0.85 -6.05 -20.47
C CYS A 591 -1.04 -5.59 -21.93
N GLN A 592 -1.12 -4.28 -22.21
CA GLN A 592 -1.18 -3.72 -23.56
C GLN A 592 0.19 -3.64 -24.24
N ARG A 593 1.26 -3.66 -23.46
CA ARG A 593 2.62 -3.57 -24.02
C ARG A 593 3.02 -4.87 -24.69
N THR A 594 3.89 -4.76 -25.69
CA THR A 594 4.66 -5.91 -26.16
C THR A 594 5.35 -6.55 -24.94
N PRO A 595 5.33 -7.88 -24.80
CA PRO A 595 5.88 -8.55 -23.63
C PRO A 595 7.27 -8.00 -23.30
N ALA A 596 7.41 -7.39 -22.14
CA ALA A 596 8.71 -7.03 -21.60
C ALA A 596 9.39 -8.33 -21.14
N HIS A 597 10.70 -8.39 -21.22
CA HIS A 597 11.47 -9.53 -20.77
C HIS A 597 12.39 -9.12 -19.62
N PHE A 598 12.63 -10.06 -18.73
CA PHE A 598 13.60 -9.87 -17.67
C PHE A 598 15.01 -9.99 -18.23
N VAL A 599 15.81 -8.98 -17.99
CA VAL A 599 17.25 -8.99 -18.33
C VAL A 599 18.04 -9.13 -17.03
N ASP A 600 18.94 -10.11 -17.00
CA ASP A 600 19.90 -10.21 -15.90
C ASP A 600 20.96 -9.10 -16.06
N MET A 601 20.90 -8.12 -15.19
CA MET A 601 21.84 -7.01 -15.12
C MET A 601 22.78 -7.11 -13.91
N THR A 602 22.91 -8.28 -13.29
CA THR A 602 23.74 -8.48 -12.09
C THR A 602 25.17 -8.01 -12.30
N GLY A 603 25.77 -8.33 -13.45
CA GLY A 603 27.13 -7.87 -13.80
C GLY A 603 27.22 -6.35 -13.91
N ALA A 604 26.28 -5.73 -14.65
CA ALA A 604 26.24 -4.27 -14.82
C ALA A 604 25.95 -3.56 -13.48
N ALA A 605 25.07 -4.14 -12.64
CA ALA A 605 24.78 -3.64 -11.31
C ALA A 605 26.01 -3.63 -10.41
N ARG A 606 26.77 -4.70 -10.42
CA ARG A 606 28.03 -4.84 -9.66
C ARG A 606 29.07 -3.82 -10.13
N ASP A 607 29.28 -3.70 -11.45
CA ASP A 607 30.22 -2.72 -12.02
C ASP A 607 29.80 -1.28 -11.65
N TYR A 608 28.49 -0.97 -11.71
CA TYR A 608 27.97 0.34 -11.32
C TYR A 608 28.18 0.62 -9.82
N ALA A 609 27.94 -0.37 -8.96
CA ALA A 609 28.14 -0.23 -7.52
C ALA A 609 29.64 -0.05 -7.18
N HIS A 610 30.53 -0.80 -7.84
CA HIS A 610 31.98 -0.61 -7.71
C HIS A 610 32.41 0.80 -8.16
N MET A 611 31.88 1.30 -9.26
CA MET A 611 32.15 2.66 -9.73
C MET A 611 31.72 3.69 -8.67
N VAL A 612 30.51 3.56 -8.13
CA VAL A 612 30.01 4.46 -7.08
C VAL A 612 30.89 4.39 -5.84
N LYS A 613 31.38 3.20 -5.47
CA LYS A 613 32.33 3.02 -4.35
C LYS A 613 33.62 3.82 -4.58
N LEU A 614 34.19 3.78 -5.78
CA LEU A 614 35.39 4.53 -6.11
C LEU A 614 35.19 6.06 -6.12
N LEU A 615 33.98 6.52 -6.49
CA LEU A 615 33.63 7.93 -6.58
C LEU A 615 32.97 8.47 -5.29
N ALA A 616 32.88 7.66 -4.22
CA ALA A 616 32.10 7.99 -3.03
C ALA A 616 32.52 9.32 -2.35
N ASN A 617 33.81 9.67 -2.39
CA ASN A 617 34.34 10.89 -1.77
C ASN A 617 34.17 12.15 -2.63
N GLU A 618 33.73 12.02 -3.88
CA GLU A 618 33.74 13.13 -4.84
C GLU A 618 32.37 13.78 -5.03
N GLN A 619 31.39 13.43 -4.25
CA GLN A 619 30.03 14.00 -4.29
C GLN A 619 29.45 13.96 -5.71
N VAL A 620 29.28 12.77 -6.24
CA VAL A 620 28.74 12.54 -7.58
C VAL A 620 27.23 12.32 -7.55
N THR A 621 26.52 12.92 -8.53
CA THR A 621 25.09 12.73 -8.73
C THR A 621 24.81 11.45 -9.54
N LYS A 622 23.59 10.92 -9.45
CA LYS A 622 23.22 9.76 -10.27
C LYS A 622 23.37 10.01 -11.77
N THR A 623 23.05 11.24 -12.21
CA THR A 623 23.19 11.63 -13.62
C THR A 623 24.67 11.61 -14.06
N HIS A 624 25.55 12.09 -13.20
CA HIS A 624 27.00 12.04 -13.46
C HIS A 624 27.51 10.60 -13.49
N CYS A 625 27.16 9.78 -12.51
CA CYS A 625 27.51 8.36 -12.48
C CYS A 625 27.01 7.61 -13.73
N THR A 626 25.77 7.88 -14.15
CA THR A 626 25.22 7.29 -15.38
C THR A 626 26.02 7.71 -16.61
N ALA A 627 26.43 8.99 -16.70
CA ALA A 627 27.26 9.47 -17.78
C ALA A 627 28.65 8.80 -17.81
N VAL A 628 29.30 8.65 -16.64
CA VAL A 628 30.59 7.94 -16.51
C VAL A 628 30.42 6.47 -16.91
N PHE A 629 29.43 5.77 -16.36
CA PHE A 629 29.19 4.36 -16.67
C PHE A 629 28.94 4.10 -18.16
N ARG A 630 28.22 5.01 -18.83
CA ARG A 630 27.98 4.93 -20.28
C ARG A 630 29.16 5.39 -21.16
N GLY A 631 30.25 5.84 -20.58
CA GLY A 631 31.42 6.27 -21.35
C GLY A 631 31.30 7.68 -21.93
N SER A 632 30.56 8.57 -21.31
CA SER A 632 30.39 9.96 -21.75
C SER A 632 31.70 10.74 -21.66
N MET A 633 32.05 11.44 -22.75
CA MET A 633 33.21 12.33 -22.83
C MET A 633 32.84 13.82 -22.59
N ARG A 634 31.70 14.09 -21.94
CA ARG A 634 31.27 15.44 -21.58
C ARG A 634 32.35 16.16 -20.74
N ARG A 635 32.39 17.49 -20.85
CA ARG A 635 33.38 18.33 -20.16
C ARG A 635 33.46 18.02 -18.67
N GLU A 636 32.34 17.91 -18.00
CA GLU A 636 32.26 17.63 -16.55
C GLU A 636 32.91 16.28 -16.14
N VAL A 637 32.80 15.25 -16.99
CA VAL A 637 33.42 13.93 -16.76
C VAL A 637 34.95 14.03 -16.97
N LYS A 638 35.38 14.81 -17.95
CA LYS A 638 36.83 15.02 -18.28
C LYS A 638 37.51 15.89 -17.22
N ASP A 639 36.89 17.00 -16.81
CA ASP A 639 37.43 17.96 -15.87
C ASP A 639 37.65 17.30 -14.48
N ARG A 640 36.78 16.33 -14.09
CA ARG A 640 36.93 15.53 -12.87
C ARG A 640 37.88 14.32 -13.06
N GLY A 641 38.39 14.07 -14.23
CA GLY A 641 39.24 12.90 -14.50
C GLY A 641 38.50 11.56 -14.55
N HIS A 642 37.16 11.54 -14.45
CA HIS A 642 36.34 10.30 -14.33
C HIS A 642 36.31 9.50 -15.63
N HIS A 643 36.71 10.04 -16.76
CA HIS A 643 36.93 9.30 -18.03
C HIS A 643 38.08 8.29 -17.95
N ARG A 644 38.94 8.35 -16.91
CA ARG A 644 40.00 7.39 -16.63
C ARG A 644 39.61 6.31 -15.65
N ASN A 645 38.36 6.36 -15.10
CA ASN A 645 37.86 5.35 -14.16
C ASN A 645 37.74 4.00 -14.89
N ILE A 646 38.16 2.91 -14.24
CA ILE A 646 38.16 1.55 -14.83
C ILE A 646 36.75 1.07 -15.23
N TYR A 647 35.69 1.66 -14.67
CA TYR A 647 34.29 1.39 -14.99
C TYR A 647 33.72 2.37 -16.00
N HIS A 648 34.52 3.34 -16.51
CA HIS A 648 34.07 4.25 -17.55
C HIS A 648 33.76 3.48 -18.83
N GLY A 649 32.56 3.63 -19.36
CA GLY A 649 32.10 2.95 -20.55
C GLY A 649 31.68 1.49 -20.40
N ARG A 650 31.76 0.91 -19.19
CA ARG A 650 31.30 -0.47 -18.97
C ARG A 650 29.81 -0.67 -19.27
N GLY A 651 29.02 0.37 -19.19
CA GLY A 651 27.60 0.39 -19.56
C GLY A 651 27.31 0.96 -20.94
N ALA A 652 28.31 1.10 -21.83
CA ALA A 652 28.11 1.71 -23.14
C ALA A 652 27.15 0.91 -24.06
N GLN A 653 27.06 -0.40 -23.86
CA GLN A 653 26.13 -1.28 -24.58
C GLN A 653 24.66 -1.05 -24.21
N TYR A 654 24.37 -0.44 -23.04
CA TYR A 654 23.00 -0.18 -22.59
C TYR A 654 22.54 1.20 -23.05
N ALA A 655 21.25 1.33 -23.37
CA ALA A 655 20.65 2.62 -23.62
C ALA A 655 20.62 3.47 -22.33
N GLU A 656 20.52 4.78 -22.47
CA GLU A 656 20.53 5.67 -21.29
C GLU A 656 19.37 5.36 -20.34
N ASP A 657 18.19 5.04 -20.89
CA ASP A 657 17.02 4.72 -20.10
C ASP A 657 17.11 3.35 -19.42
N GLU A 658 17.83 2.38 -20.03
CA GLU A 658 18.12 1.08 -19.40
C GLU A 658 19.05 1.26 -18.19
N VAL A 659 20.10 2.09 -18.32
CA VAL A 659 20.98 2.40 -17.18
C VAL A 659 20.24 3.20 -16.10
N LYS A 660 19.38 4.14 -16.47
CA LYS A 660 18.54 4.86 -15.49
C LYS A 660 17.65 3.90 -14.71
N ARG A 661 17.01 2.93 -15.39
CA ARG A 661 16.20 1.90 -14.73
C ARG A 661 17.02 1.04 -13.80
N LEU A 662 18.23 0.62 -14.23
CA LEU A 662 19.16 -0.08 -13.36
C LEU A 662 19.43 0.72 -12.09
N VAL A 663 19.78 2.00 -12.20
CA VAL A 663 20.10 2.87 -11.07
C VAL A 663 18.89 3.07 -10.15
N ASP A 664 17.72 3.28 -10.73
CA ASP A 664 16.49 3.44 -9.97
C ASP A 664 16.11 2.15 -9.23
N HIS A 665 16.34 0.98 -9.85
CA HIS A 665 16.18 -0.32 -9.17
C HIS A 665 17.18 -0.51 -8.04
N LEU A 666 18.46 -0.16 -8.23
CA LEU A 666 19.49 -0.27 -7.19
C LEU A 666 19.20 0.67 -5.98
N LEU A 667 18.61 1.84 -6.23
CA LEU A 667 18.13 2.75 -5.18
C LEU A 667 16.96 2.15 -4.43
N SER A 668 15.97 1.58 -5.13
CA SER A 668 14.79 0.96 -4.52
C SER A 668 15.12 -0.32 -3.75
N ALA A 669 16.19 -1.00 -4.14
CA ALA A 669 16.68 -2.22 -3.49
C ALA A 669 17.68 -1.93 -2.36
N ASP A 670 17.86 -0.68 -1.93
CA ASP A 670 18.82 -0.25 -0.92
C ASP A 670 20.29 -0.63 -1.21
N VAL A 671 20.61 -0.95 -2.46
CA VAL A 671 22.00 -1.16 -2.91
C VAL A 671 22.72 0.16 -3.07
N LEU A 672 22.02 1.18 -3.52
CA LEU A 672 22.47 2.56 -3.55
C LEU A 672 21.61 3.40 -2.62
N ALA A 673 22.16 4.46 -2.11
CA ALA A 673 21.44 5.44 -1.32
C ALA A 673 21.78 6.86 -1.82
N GLU A 674 20.81 7.75 -1.79
CA GLU A 674 21.05 9.17 -2.06
C GLU A 674 21.11 9.96 -0.73
N TYR A 675 21.93 10.98 -0.70
CA TYR A 675 21.97 11.92 0.42
C TYR A 675 21.96 13.35 -0.11
N ALA A 676 21.23 14.20 0.61
CA ALA A 676 21.11 15.60 0.29
C ALA A 676 22.26 16.39 0.89
N LYS A 677 22.84 17.32 0.13
CA LYS A 677 23.79 18.32 0.66
C LYS A 677 23.37 19.70 0.17
N ALA A 678 23.06 20.57 1.11
CA ALA A 678 22.78 21.97 0.82
C ALA A 678 24.07 22.65 0.33
N ALA A 679 23.98 23.36 -0.78
CA ALA A 679 25.06 24.23 -1.22
C ALA A 679 24.75 25.66 -0.76
N PRO A 680 25.76 26.43 -0.32
CA PRO A 680 25.57 27.84 -0.01
C PRO A 680 24.95 28.54 -1.23
N TYR A 681 23.91 29.33 -0.99
CA TYR A 681 23.18 30.08 -2.02
C TYR A 681 22.26 29.27 -2.98
N GLN A 682 22.06 27.98 -2.79
CA GLN A 682 21.08 27.22 -3.53
C GLN A 682 19.80 26.97 -2.72
N ARG A 683 18.65 27.24 -3.33
CA ARG A 683 17.33 27.06 -2.71
C ARG A 683 16.96 25.58 -2.49
N PHE A 684 17.61 24.67 -3.23
CA PHE A 684 17.35 23.23 -3.15
C PHE A 684 18.67 22.48 -2.96
N PRO A 685 18.69 21.43 -2.12
CA PRO A 685 19.88 20.61 -1.94
C PRO A 685 20.21 19.80 -3.19
N ASN A 686 21.49 19.55 -3.43
CA ASN A 686 21.94 18.58 -4.42
C ASN A 686 21.90 17.18 -3.80
N TYR A 687 21.46 16.20 -4.61
CA TYR A 687 21.43 14.80 -4.21
C TYR A 687 22.62 14.05 -4.79
N TYR A 688 23.40 13.42 -3.93
CA TYR A 688 24.59 12.65 -4.26
C TYR A 688 24.36 11.17 -3.95
N VAL A 689 25.02 10.30 -4.73
CA VAL A 689 24.87 8.84 -4.62
C VAL A 689 26.00 8.25 -3.78
N ARG A 690 25.66 7.32 -2.91
CA ARG A 690 26.60 6.48 -2.16
C ARG A 690 26.13 5.02 -2.17
N LEU A 691 26.94 4.11 -1.64
CA LEU A 691 26.50 2.72 -1.43
C LEU A 691 25.45 2.67 -0.30
N GLY A 692 24.43 1.86 -0.51
CA GLY A 692 23.39 1.55 0.46
C GLY A 692 23.75 0.31 1.31
N PRO A 693 22.92 -0.01 2.31
CA PRO A 693 23.16 -1.11 3.25
C PRO A 693 23.22 -2.49 2.57
N ARG A 694 22.52 -2.70 1.47
CA ARG A 694 22.54 -3.98 0.72
C ARG A 694 23.63 -4.08 -0.36
N ALA A 695 24.44 -3.05 -0.55
CA ALA A 695 25.57 -3.07 -1.49
C ALA A 695 26.56 -4.23 -1.25
N PRO A 696 26.92 -4.59 0.00
CA PRO A 696 27.83 -5.71 0.23
C PRO A 696 27.31 -7.03 -0.31
N ALA A 697 26.01 -7.30 -0.26
CA ALA A 697 25.41 -8.51 -0.81
C ALA A 697 25.54 -8.58 -2.33
N LEU A 698 25.27 -7.46 -3.05
CA LEU A 698 25.48 -7.38 -4.49
C LEU A 698 26.96 -7.57 -4.87
N LEU A 699 27.87 -6.91 -4.16
CA LEU A 699 29.30 -6.93 -4.46
C LEU A 699 29.90 -8.33 -4.25
N ARG A 700 29.41 -9.11 -3.28
CA ARG A 700 29.76 -10.51 -3.08
C ARG A 700 29.08 -11.47 -4.06
N GLY A 701 28.11 -10.99 -4.86
CA GLY A 701 27.38 -11.83 -5.82
C GLY A 701 26.17 -12.58 -5.22
N ALA A 702 25.83 -12.31 -3.98
CA ALA A 702 24.69 -12.95 -3.30
C ALA A 702 23.32 -12.34 -3.66
N LEU A 703 23.31 -11.19 -4.39
CA LEU A 703 22.08 -10.51 -4.79
C LEU A 703 21.99 -10.47 -6.32
N PRO A 704 21.13 -11.28 -6.96
CA PRO A 704 20.88 -11.17 -8.40
C PRO A 704 20.03 -9.92 -8.70
N VAL A 705 20.32 -9.26 -9.82
CA VAL A 705 19.60 -8.07 -10.29
C VAL A 705 18.96 -8.38 -11.63
N ARG A 706 17.66 -8.63 -11.62
CA ARG A 706 16.85 -8.85 -12.83
C ARG A 706 15.91 -7.67 -13.01
N ILE A 707 15.92 -7.07 -14.18
CA ILE A 707 15.18 -5.83 -14.48
C ILE A 707 14.29 -6.06 -15.69
N ASP A 708 13.04 -5.58 -15.57
CA ASP A 708 12.09 -5.56 -16.69
C ASP A 708 12.59 -4.57 -17.75
N MET A 709 12.79 -5.05 -18.95
CA MET A 709 13.20 -4.21 -20.09
C MET A 709 12.11 -4.22 -21.16
N PRO A 710 11.77 -3.06 -21.74
CA PRO A 710 10.86 -3.03 -22.89
C PRO A 710 11.52 -3.77 -24.07
N SER A 711 10.73 -4.57 -24.77
CA SER A 711 11.18 -5.22 -26.01
C SER A 711 11.41 -4.15 -27.06
N SER A 712 12.66 -3.76 -27.24
CA SER A 712 13.06 -2.86 -28.31
C SER A 712 13.64 -3.66 -29.50
N PRO A 713 13.33 -3.33 -30.77
CA PRO A 713 13.96 -3.97 -31.93
C PRO A 713 15.48 -3.87 -31.91
N VAL A 714 16.03 -2.87 -31.21
CA VAL A 714 17.46 -2.69 -31.01
C VAL A 714 18.04 -3.64 -29.97
N ALA A 715 17.24 -3.98 -28.91
CA ALA A 715 17.65 -4.92 -27.87
C ALA A 715 17.73 -6.36 -28.41
N ALA A 716 16.82 -6.77 -29.29
CA ALA A 716 16.83 -8.09 -29.92
C ALA A 716 18.10 -8.33 -30.76
N ARG A 717 18.66 -7.30 -31.37
CA ARG A 717 19.95 -7.39 -32.11
C ARG A 717 21.18 -7.45 -31.21
N ARG A 718 21.07 -7.04 -29.93
CA ARG A 718 22.18 -7.00 -28.97
C ARG A 718 22.29 -8.27 -28.10
N LEU A 719 21.24 -9.11 -28.06
CA LEU A 719 21.21 -10.37 -27.34
C LEU A 719 21.80 -11.56 -28.09
N ALA A 720 22.32 -11.36 -29.36
CA ALA A 720 23.12 -12.37 -30.02
C ALA A 720 24.39 -12.62 -29.20
N PRO A 721 24.75 -13.87 -28.89
CA PRO A 721 25.89 -14.18 -28.05
C PRO A 721 27.18 -13.66 -28.74
N ARG A 722 27.82 -12.69 -28.11
CA ARG A 722 29.21 -12.34 -28.48
C ARG A 722 30.10 -13.43 -27.93
N SER A 723 30.96 -13.95 -28.79
CA SER A 723 32.04 -14.86 -28.46
C SER A 723 32.80 -14.38 -27.22
N PRO A 724 33.22 -15.29 -26.33
CA PRO A 724 33.89 -14.90 -25.07
C PRO A 724 35.19 -14.12 -25.45
N THR A 725 35.31 -12.93 -24.86
CA THR A 725 36.58 -12.20 -24.85
C THR A 725 37.55 -12.98 -23.94
N PRO A 726 38.84 -13.10 -24.33
CA PRO A 726 39.81 -13.84 -23.54
C PRO A 726 39.99 -13.26 -22.15
N ASP A 727 40.15 -14.15 -21.18
CA ASP A 727 40.35 -13.84 -19.77
C ASP A 727 41.52 -12.88 -19.57
N ALA A 728 41.36 -11.99 -18.58
CA ALA A 728 42.33 -10.97 -18.17
C ALA A 728 43.63 -11.55 -17.52
N ALA A 729 43.93 -12.83 -17.73
CA ALA A 729 45.13 -13.48 -17.24
C ALA A 729 46.34 -13.42 -18.20
N ASP A 730 46.15 -13.00 -19.45
CA ASP A 730 47.21 -13.05 -20.49
C ASP A 730 47.75 -11.68 -20.94
N LEU A 731 47.65 -10.66 -20.14
CA LEU A 731 48.32 -9.39 -20.43
C LEU A 731 49.66 -9.29 -19.69
N ALA A 732 50.73 -9.72 -20.40
CA ALA A 732 52.10 -9.44 -19.99
C ALA A 732 52.34 -7.91 -19.87
N PRO A 733 53.22 -7.47 -18.94
CA PRO A 733 53.47 -6.04 -18.74
C PRO A 733 54.23 -5.40 -19.91
N ILE A 734 53.70 -4.32 -20.45
CA ILE A 734 54.35 -3.48 -21.47
C ILE A 734 55.48 -2.69 -20.78
N PRO A 735 56.74 -2.71 -21.31
CA PRO A 735 57.84 -1.99 -20.69
C PRO A 735 57.69 -0.49 -20.88
N LEU A 736 57.93 0.24 -19.80
CA LEU A 736 58.01 1.71 -19.74
C LEU A 736 59.26 2.19 -20.48
N SER A 737 59.11 2.97 -21.55
CA SER A 737 60.18 3.73 -22.17
C SER A 737 60.30 5.09 -21.49
N PRO A 738 61.51 5.66 -21.36
CA PRO A 738 61.82 6.77 -20.48
C PRO A 738 61.34 8.13 -21.03
N GLU A 739 61.00 8.98 -20.05
CA GLU A 739 60.59 10.38 -20.20
C GLU A 739 61.48 11.22 -21.11
N ARG A 740 60.86 11.92 -22.03
CA ARG A 740 61.46 13.12 -22.67
C ARG A 740 60.78 14.34 -22.07
N ALA A 741 61.59 15.18 -21.40
CA ALA A 741 61.17 16.47 -20.84
C ALA A 741 60.66 17.44 -21.95
N PRO A 742 59.64 18.25 -21.69
CA PRO A 742 59.20 19.27 -22.61
C PRO A 742 60.06 20.51 -22.56
N GLN A 743 60.68 20.80 -23.75
CA GLN A 743 61.32 22.10 -23.96
C GLN A 743 60.26 23.17 -24.20
N ARG A 744 60.44 24.32 -23.46
CA ARG A 744 59.68 25.56 -23.64
C ARG A 744 60.12 26.22 -24.97
N PRO A 745 59.19 26.77 -25.77
CA PRO A 745 59.53 27.80 -26.75
C PRO A 745 59.35 29.17 -26.16
N ALA A 746 60.31 30.03 -26.52
CA ALA A 746 60.50 31.42 -26.05
C ALA A 746 59.44 32.35 -26.64
N LEU A 747 59.24 33.43 -25.87
CA LEU A 747 58.54 34.65 -26.20
C LEU A 747 59.00 35.27 -27.52
N GLY A 748 58.05 35.59 -28.40
CA GLY A 748 58.26 36.47 -29.52
C GLY A 748 57.13 37.55 -29.54
N ASP A 749 57.54 38.74 -29.26
CA ASP A 749 56.78 39.99 -29.44
C ASP A 749 56.36 40.16 -30.90
N ARG A 750 55.15 40.67 -31.09
CA ARG A 750 54.80 41.63 -32.17
C ARG A 750 53.39 42.19 -31.96
N THR A 751 53.40 43.40 -31.43
CA THR A 751 52.82 44.68 -31.90
C THR A 751 51.67 44.71 -32.85
N ASN A 752 50.64 45.41 -32.47
CA ASN A 752 49.75 46.37 -33.13
C ASN A 752 49.24 46.10 -34.54
N ALA A 753 47.93 46.03 -34.71
CA ALA A 753 47.24 46.87 -35.69
C ALA A 753 45.76 47.14 -35.25
N ARG A 754 45.48 48.39 -35.07
CA ARG A 754 44.15 49.02 -35.03
C ARG A 754 43.58 49.04 -36.46
N VAL A 755 42.27 48.79 -36.62
CA VAL A 755 41.36 49.52 -37.53
C VAL A 755 39.96 49.36 -36.90
N ALA A 756 39.40 50.29 -36.57
CA ALA A 756 38.50 51.38 -36.57
C ALA A 756 37.31 51.28 -37.52
N VAL A 757 36.16 51.61 -36.94
CA VAL A 757 35.02 52.39 -37.45
C VAL A 757 33.94 51.67 -38.25
N ALA A 758 32.73 51.59 -37.72
CA ALA A 758 31.60 52.48 -38.04
C ALA A 758 30.32 52.11 -37.29
N ALA A 759 29.82 52.98 -36.47
CA ALA A 759 28.41 53.26 -36.25
C ALA A 759 28.08 54.49 -37.17
N PRO A 760 26.89 55.05 -37.29
CA PRO A 760 25.64 54.99 -36.56
C PRO A 760 24.38 55.01 -37.45
N VAL A 761 23.17 55.16 -36.91
CA VAL A 761 22.09 56.18 -37.06
C VAL A 761 20.88 55.68 -36.24
N ALA A 762 20.51 56.25 -35.16
CA ALA A 762 19.66 57.40 -34.77
C ALA A 762 18.25 57.40 -35.41
N ALA A 763 17.26 57.47 -34.60
CA ALA A 763 16.41 58.52 -34.13
C ALA A 763 15.07 58.04 -33.61
N THR A 764 14.66 58.38 -32.55
CA THR A 764 13.82 59.45 -31.92
C THR A 764 12.51 58.81 -31.41
N GLY A 765 11.99 59.15 -30.28
CA GLY A 765 12.03 60.24 -29.39
C GLY A 765 10.96 60.15 -28.28
N LYS A 766 11.34 60.71 -27.16
CA LYS A 766 10.50 61.44 -26.21
C LYS A 766 9.73 60.70 -25.10
N ALA A 767 10.28 60.82 -23.92
CA ALA A 767 9.56 61.00 -22.64
C ALA A 767 9.02 62.45 -22.54
N PRO A 768 8.15 62.79 -21.57
CA PRO A 768 8.58 63.04 -20.20
C PRO A 768 7.58 62.77 -19.07
N VAL A 769 8.10 62.32 -17.92
CA VAL A 769 8.21 63.10 -16.64
C VAL A 769 6.96 63.78 -16.10
N ARG A 770 6.52 63.32 -14.91
CA ARG A 770 6.37 64.12 -13.66
C ARG A 770 5.72 63.34 -12.52
N THR A 771 6.46 63.15 -11.45
CA THR A 771 5.99 63.18 -10.05
C THR A 771 5.79 64.68 -9.68
N PRO A 772 5.22 65.13 -8.51
CA PRO A 772 5.30 64.52 -7.19
C PRO A 772 4.08 64.78 -6.24
N ALA A 773 4.25 64.28 -5.03
CA ALA A 773 3.98 64.88 -3.70
C ALA A 773 2.68 64.53 -2.95
N ALA A 774 2.94 63.96 -1.78
CA ALA A 774 2.70 64.43 -0.39
C ALA A 774 1.23 64.21 0.08
N GLY A 775 0.96 63.68 1.23
CA GLY A 775 1.59 63.69 2.53
C GLY A 775 0.58 63.26 3.60
N HIS A 776 1.10 62.98 4.78
CA HIS A 776 0.52 62.90 6.12
C HIS A 776 0.18 61.49 6.60
N ARG A 777 0.96 60.85 7.41
CA ARG A 777 1.35 60.95 8.85
C ARG A 777 0.22 60.69 9.83
N LEU A 778 0.52 59.75 10.73
CA LEU A 778 0.27 59.64 12.20
C LEU A 778 -0.97 58.80 12.51
N ASN A 779 -1.02 57.75 13.39
CA ASN A 779 -0.34 57.52 14.63
C ASN A 779 -0.62 56.06 15.11
N ALA A 780 0.35 55.40 15.65
CA ALA A 780 0.19 54.41 16.72
C ALA A 780 0.10 55.18 18.07
N PRO A 781 -0.23 54.61 19.22
CA PRO A 781 0.20 53.34 19.74
C PRO A 781 -0.83 52.54 20.62
N MET A 782 -0.40 51.39 21.03
CA MET A 782 -0.88 50.51 22.12
C MET A 782 -1.26 51.21 23.45
N PRO A 783 -2.02 50.55 24.43
CA PRO A 783 -1.43 49.49 25.25
C PRO A 783 -2.37 48.37 25.81
N LEU A 784 -1.73 47.27 26.16
CA LEU A 784 -1.97 46.32 27.24
C LEU A 784 -3.01 46.64 28.33
N HIS A 785 -3.85 45.65 28.65
CA HIS A 785 -4.18 45.35 30.05
C HIS A 785 -4.45 43.86 30.31
N THR A 786 -3.64 43.34 31.20
CA THR A 786 -3.76 42.12 32.00
C THR A 786 -4.92 42.17 33.00
N ARG A 787 -5.59 41.03 33.30
CA ARG A 787 -5.91 40.47 34.62
C ARG A 787 -6.80 39.24 34.48
N ARG A 788 -6.27 38.10 34.91
CA ARG A 788 -6.55 37.25 36.05
C ARG A 788 -8.00 37.32 36.61
N ARG A 789 -8.74 36.18 36.43
CA ARG A 789 -9.07 35.23 37.54
C ARG A 789 -9.32 33.88 36.94
#